data_d1692328dd245d43a6d35dc33a178a65
#
_entry.id   d1692328dd245d43a6d35dc33a178a65
#
_cell.length_a   1.000
_cell.length_b   1.000
_cell.length_c   1.000
_cell.angle_alpha   90.00
_cell.angle_beta   90.00
_cell.angle_gamma   90.00
#
_symmetry.space_group_name_H-M   'P 1'
#
loop_
_entity.id
_entity.type
_entity.pdbx_description
1 polymer ?
#
loop_
_entity_poly.entity_id
_entity_poly.type
_entity_poly.pdbx_seq_one_letter_code
_entity_poly.pdbx_strand_id
1 'polypeptide(L)'
;MFDSYNITLVGILYYSYSITPCWKDAQACIEHGLLLCRKPGMKVSPSMTLHEILGKGGFGRVFKVWHDMQKQYLAIKIFEKDASIDNAINEFNALKELQHRNIVKFKHNDRTVPGGLFFTLMELLEGENLHEYTKGDLRLPADEIFKMALQILEALTYMQSKEPPVFHRDIKPSNIMWHKRQLYKLIDFNISATTEDKSFGGTFPYMAPDLILSGNKIDWDCSADTFALGITLYELLAHAYPWPGGNLRPNIHKQPTDIRNYNDKLSDAMADFIMKAIRTDKNKRFKTAKEMLDALEAIGLDGMQKDSTMISIIHQGKEMGNPVDYINSLYSQSRHGNGGTRAGVAQHAFDALTYSETRLDRELIADIEALKYKLIIITGNAGDGKTAFIHRIENKGQNKQQFDTNNGSQFYISGIRFESNYDGSQDEDNKANDEVLSEFLSPFCGLNDYTQAKEGRVIAINEGRLVDFLSMHPELRILQDNIEEYFYKEGHAELLPGLMVINLNLRSVTARDVESKTPSLLAQQMKQLTRPELWSKCQNCPVADRCFIKYNVDTFQDTSAGDEVINRLEWLVRTIVYKRELHITMRDLRSMIAWMLTRDYSCDEVKTLIELVNANNIPEYYWQYYYFNLTAPVVYPDANKVEYFNLPTLDSNDRLVKLLRETDVAGVALPAFDRDLYYRIKRPNDYIIFSDRKHSLLKDFNDHNLIIPSYEVKSDDVRMAVTSRHKSFVRHQYFEGAIDFKKRLPYRYASAFEKQLRLEDPKELAQTMQDLASAISASEGCSNELLTKGYLLLASSNVADPISKSYRRFSLDEFELYVNKTEHLTKYIEYESDSLIFRHKEDKFIQLTVSLDLYEMLKYIHAGFSPSVNDLRGRFIELQIFKNLLEAKTYSEILVTKNNRKFTAIRLDSQKHIVIEPLNV
;
A
#
# COMPACT_ATOMS: atom_id res chain seq x y z
N MET A 1 33.77 -0.08 -35.25
CA MET A 1 33.25 0.75 -36.35
C MET A 1 32.30 -0.08 -37.23
N PHE A 2 31.53 -1.02 -36.66
CA PHE A 2 30.64 -1.91 -37.42
C PHE A 2 29.25 -2.10 -36.76
N ASP A 3 28.91 -1.36 -35.71
CA ASP A 3 27.62 -1.53 -35.01
C ASP A 3 26.63 -0.35 -35.13
N SER A 4 26.94 0.64 -35.98
CA SER A 4 26.09 1.81 -36.13
C SER A 4 25.13 1.79 -37.33
N TYR A 5 25.14 0.75 -38.15
CA TYR A 5 24.32 0.67 -39.38
C TYR A 5 23.04 -0.16 -39.21
N ASN A 6 22.94 -1.00 -38.18
CA ASN A 6 21.77 -1.88 -38.01
C ASN A 6 20.59 -1.22 -37.27
N ILE A 7 20.80 -0.15 -36.55
CA ILE A 7 19.73 0.55 -35.80
C ILE A 7 18.92 1.48 -36.72
N THR A 8 19.55 2.00 -37.78
CA THR A 8 18.88 2.91 -38.70
C THR A 8 17.93 2.20 -39.66
N LEU A 9 18.19 0.93 -40.02
CA LEU A 9 17.32 0.18 -40.93
C LEU A 9 16.05 -0.35 -40.21
N VAL A 10 16.12 -0.68 -38.93
CA VAL A 10 14.95 -1.11 -38.13
C VAL A 10 14.03 0.07 -37.84
N GLY A 11 14.56 1.28 -37.59
CA GLY A 11 13.79 2.50 -37.40
C GLY A 11 13.05 2.95 -38.66
N ILE A 12 13.65 2.80 -39.83
CA ILE A 12 13.03 3.20 -41.12
C ILE A 12 11.98 2.19 -41.57
N LEU A 13 12.13 0.91 -41.28
CA LEU A 13 11.10 -0.12 -41.54
C LEU A 13 9.90 0.00 -40.62
N TYR A 14 10.07 0.51 -39.41
CA TYR A 14 8.96 0.75 -38.47
C TYR A 14 8.13 2.01 -38.82
N TYR A 15 8.74 3.03 -39.43
CA TYR A 15 8.06 4.25 -39.86
C TYR A 15 7.43 4.17 -41.26
N SER A 16 7.91 3.31 -42.13
CA SER A 16 7.38 3.13 -43.48
C SER A 16 6.21 2.16 -43.57
N TYR A 17 5.96 1.32 -42.55
CA TYR A 17 4.83 0.41 -42.51
C TYR A 17 3.54 1.01 -41.96
N SER A 18 3.55 2.25 -41.49
CA SER A 18 2.42 2.83 -40.74
C SER A 18 1.45 3.69 -41.57
N ILE A 19 1.64 3.91 -42.86
CA ILE A 19 0.82 4.90 -43.58
C ILE A 19 0.05 4.36 -44.81
N THR A 20 0.29 3.17 -45.35
CA THR A 20 -0.39 2.78 -46.61
C THR A 20 -1.18 1.44 -46.68
N PRO A 21 -1.02 0.41 -45.84
CA PRO A 21 -1.88 -0.78 -45.94
C PRO A 21 -3.18 -0.69 -45.12
N CYS A 22 -3.32 0.27 -44.20
CA CYS A 22 -4.40 0.29 -43.21
C CYS A 22 -5.81 0.58 -43.81
N TRP A 23 -5.88 1.30 -44.94
CA TRP A 23 -7.17 1.67 -45.52
C TRP A 23 -7.88 0.52 -46.28
N LYS A 24 -7.11 -0.34 -46.94
CA LYS A 24 -7.72 -1.49 -47.68
C LYS A 24 -8.18 -2.58 -46.73
N ASP A 25 -7.44 -2.88 -45.68
CA ASP A 25 -7.79 -3.89 -44.67
C ASP A 25 -8.95 -3.41 -43.79
N ALA A 26 -8.94 -2.12 -43.42
CA ALA A 26 -10.03 -1.51 -42.66
C ALA A 26 -11.33 -1.47 -43.44
N GLN A 27 -11.26 -1.16 -44.72
CA GLN A 27 -12.43 -1.13 -45.59
C GLN A 27 -13.02 -2.52 -45.82
N ALA A 28 -12.15 -3.54 -46.02
CA ALA A 28 -12.60 -4.92 -46.13
C ALA A 28 -13.25 -5.47 -44.83
N CYS A 29 -12.68 -5.10 -43.66
CA CYS A 29 -13.23 -5.46 -42.34
C CYS A 29 -14.58 -4.78 -42.06
N ILE A 30 -14.75 -3.54 -42.50
CA ILE A 30 -15.98 -2.78 -42.35
C ILE A 30 -17.03 -3.29 -43.33
N GLU A 31 -16.67 -3.58 -44.59
CA GLU A 31 -17.56 -4.10 -45.63
C GLU A 31 -18.08 -5.50 -45.32
N HIS A 32 -17.32 -6.32 -44.58
CA HIS A 32 -17.76 -7.65 -44.15
C HIS A 32 -18.41 -7.66 -42.76
N GLY A 33 -18.66 -6.49 -42.14
CA GLY A 33 -19.28 -6.42 -40.81
C GLY A 33 -18.39 -6.92 -39.65
N LEU A 34 -17.10 -7.18 -39.92
CA LEU A 34 -16.17 -7.71 -38.98
C LEU A 34 -15.14 -6.63 -38.59
N LEU A 35 -15.40 -5.89 -37.52
CA LEU A 35 -14.38 -5.04 -36.83
C LEU A 35 -13.33 -5.92 -36.09
N LEU A 36 -12.77 -6.89 -36.81
CA LEU A 36 -11.78 -7.82 -36.23
C LEU A 36 -10.34 -7.28 -36.19
N CYS A 37 -10.02 -6.30 -37.05
CA CYS A 37 -8.67 -5.72 -37.12
C CYS A 37 -8.55 -4.53 -36.16
N ARG A 38 -8.01 -4.79 -35.00
CA ARG A 38 -7.72 -3.85 -33.92
C ARG A 38 -6.36 -3.20 -34.15
N LYS A 39 -6.30 -2.10 -34.88
CA LYS A 39 -5.05 -1.32 -34.90
C LYS A 39 -5.33 0.06 -34.30
N PRO A 40 -4.60 0.46 -33.25
CA PRO A 40 -4.57 1.86 -32.83
C PRO A 40 -4.27 2.76 -34.05
N GLY A 41 -4.96 3.88 -34.16
CA GLY A 41 -4.81 4.80 -35.28
C GLY A 41 -5.87 4.71 -36.39
N MET A 42 -6.84 3.79 -36.29
CA MET A 42 -7.94 3.71 -37.26
C MET A 42 -8.93 4.87 -37.09
N LYS A 43 -9.24 5.59 -38.19
CA LYS A 43 -10.26 6.64 -38.18
C LYS A 43 -11.66 6.06 -38.36
N VAL A 44 -12.61 6.45 -37.53
CA VAL A 44 -14.03 6.12 -37.60
C VAL A 44 -14.86 7.28 -38.16
N SER A 45 -14.30 8.48 -38.17
CA SER A 45 -14.78 9.65 -38.86
C SER A 45 -13.59 10.56 -39.19
N PRO A 46 -13.75 11.62 -40.00
CA PRO A 46 -12.68 12.56 -40.27
C PRO A 46 -12.03 13.17 -39.03
N SER A 47 -12.78 13.29 -37.94
CA SER A 47 -12.34 13.92 -36.67
C SER A 47 -12.17 12.94 -35.51
N MET A 48 -12.24 11.63 -35.73
CA MET A 48 -12.17 10.65 -34.63
C MET A 48 -11.28 9.47 -34.97
N THR A 49 -10.32 9.19 -34.07
CA THR A 49 -9.33 8.13 -34.19
C THR A 49 -9.46 7.14 -33.03
N LEU A 50 -9.63 5.83 -33.32
CA LEU A 50 -9.71 4.78 -32.32
C LEU A 50 -8.35 4.56 -31.64
N HIS A 51 -8.38 4.35 -30.33
CA HIS A 51 -7.19 4.05 -29.54
C HIS A 51 -7.17 2.62 -29.01
N GLU A 52 -8.09 2.28 -28.12
CA GLU A 52 -8.12 0.97 -27.45
C GLU A 52 -9.55 0.46 -27.28
N ILE A 53 -9.71 -0.85 -27.09
CA ILE A 53 -11.00 -1.45 -26.76
C ILE A 53 -11.21 -1.36 -25.27
N LEU A 54 -12.35 -0.78 -24.86
CA LEU A 54 -12.78 -0.70 -23.48
C LEU A 54 -13.68 -1.87 -23.06
N GLY A 55 -14.44 -2.44 -24.01
CA GLY A 55 -15.31 -3.57 -23.71
C GLY A 55 -16.01 -4.14 -24.94
N LYS A 56 -16.59 -5.35 -24.75
CA LYS A 56 -17.46 -6.01 -25.74
C LYS A 56 -18.82 -6.30 -25.09
N GLY A 57 -19.87 -5.69 -25.57
CA GLY A 57 -21.27 -5.94 -25.16
C GLY A 57 -22.01 -6.85 -26.14
N GLY A 58 -23.24 -7.25 -25.79
CA GLY A 58 -24.08 -8.12 -26.62
C GLY A 58 -24.47 -7.51 -27.98
N PHE A 59 -24.51 -6.19 -28.09
CA PHE A 59 -24.97 -5.46 -29.27
C PHE A 59 -23.86 -4.68 -29.99
N GLY A 60 -22.62 -4.72 -29.50
CA GLY A 60 -21.51 -3.96 -30.10
C GLY A 60 -20.27 -3.91 -29.25
N ARG A 61 -19.32 -3.09 -29.66
CA ARG A 61 -18.03 -2.91 -29.00
C ARG A 61 -17.84 -1.47 -28.61
N VAL A 62 -17.24 -1.27 -27.43
CA VAL A 62 -16.90 0.05 -26.91
C VAL A 62 -15.40 0.28 -27.04
N PHE A 63 -15.03 1.42 -27.61
CA PHE A 63 -13.64 1.84 -27.81
C PHE A 63 -13.39 3.19 -27.16
N LYS A 64 -12.16 3.43 -26.75
CA LYS A 64 -11.64 4.76 -26.50
C LYS A 64 -11.29 5.43 -27.82
N VAL A 65 -11.74 6.65 -28.03
CA VAL A 65 -11.55 7.41 -29.25
C VAL A 65 -11.02 8.80 -28.93
N TRP A 66 -10.03 9.25 -29.72
CA TRP A 66 -9.59 10.63 -29.67
C TRP A 66 -10.43 11.47 -30.61
N HIS A 67 -10.96 12.59 -30.13
CA HIS A 67 -11.75 13.52 -30.91
C HIS A 67 -10.93 14.78 -31.25
N ASP A 68 -10.51 14.91 -32.51
CA ASP A 68 -9.57 15.97 -32.97
C ASP A 68 -10.10 17.39 -32.73
N MET A 69 -11.40 17.61 -32.89
CA MET A 69 -12.01 18.95 -32.72
C MET A 69 -12.19 19.32 -31.24
N GLN A 70 -12.55 18.36 -30.39
CA GLN A 70 -12.79 18.58 -28.96
C GLN A 70 -11.51 18.41 -28.12
N LYS A 71 -10.40 17.94 -28.73
CA LYS A 71 -9.11 17.72 -28.06
C LYS A 71 -9.21 16.89 -26.77
N GLN A 72 -10.07 15.85 -26.79
CA GLN A 72 -10.26 14.98 -25.63
C GLN A 72 -10.54 13.53 -26.05
N TYR A 73 -10.30 12.61 -25.11
CA TYR A 73 -10.73 11.24 -25.26
C TYR A 73 -12.20 11.08 -24.89
N LEU A 74 -12.91 10.26 -25.67
CA LEU A 74 -14.29 9.90 -25.47
C LEU A 74 -14.45 8.38 -25.58
N ALA A 75 -15.58 7.84 -25.15
CA ALA A 75 -15.97 6.46 -25.41
C ALA A 75 -16.92 6.41 -26.61
N ILE A 76 -16.70 5.48 -27.52
CA ILE A 76 -17.55 5.23 -28.68
C ILE A 76 -18.04 3.79 -28.68
N LYS A 77 -19.36 3.57 -28.66
CA LYS A 77 -20.01 2.27 -28.83
C LYS A 77 -20.40 2.10 -30.28
N ILE A 78 -19.77 1.14 -30.96
CA ILE A 78 -20.08 0.82 -32.37
C ILE A 78 -20.91 -0.44 -32.42
N PHE A 79 -22.10 -0.36 -33.05
CA PHE A 79 -23.06 -1.47 -33.16
C PHE A 79 -22.71 -2.37 -34.33
N GLU A 80 -22.91 -3.69 -34.20
CA GLU A 80 -22.67 -4.65 -35.24
C GLU A 80 -23.86 -4.60 -36.24
N LYS A 81 -23.66 -4.99 -37.53
CA LYS A 81 -24.64 -4.84 -38.62
C LYS A 81 -25.99 -5.54 -38.33
N ASP A 82 -26.00 -6.60 -37.56
CA ASP A 82 -27.21 -7.38 -37.24
C ASP A 82 -27.95 -6.83 -36.01
N ALA A 83 -27.42 -5.84 -35.31
CA ALA A 83 -28.14 -5.13 -34.26
C ALA A 83 -29.17 -4.19 -34.92
N SER A 84 -30.43 -4.29 -34.53
CA SER A 84 -31.46 -3.42 -35.03
C SER A 84 -31.08 -1.96 -34.79
N ILE A 85 -30.89 -1.22 -35.89
CA ILE A 85 -30.51 0.21 -35.85
C ILE A 85 -31.59 1.00 -35.11
N ASP A 86 -32.83 0.59 -35.23
CA ASP A 86 -33.96 1.22 -34.55
C ASP A 86 -33.81 1.13 -33.00
N ASN A 87 -33.30 0.02 -32.50
CA ASN A 87 -33.02 -0.14 -31.08
C ASN A 87 -31.93 0.84 -30.60
N ALA A 88 -30.86 1.01 -31.38
CA ALA A 88 -29.76 1.96 -31.05
C ALA A 88 -30.26 3.42 -31.11
N ILE A 89 -31.11 3.75 -32.05
CA ILE A 89 -31.72 5.09 -32.15
C ILE A 89 -32.67 5.35 -30.97
N ASN A 90 -33.49 4.37 -30.61
CA ASN A 90 -34.39 4.47 -29.47
C ASN A 90 -33.64 4.62 -28.15
N GLU A 91 -32.56 3.81 -27.93
CA GLU A 91 -31.65 3.96 -26.78
C GLU A 91 -31.10 5.37 -26.73
N PHE A 92 -30.57 5.88 -27.85
CA PHE A 92 -30.00 7.22 -27.88
C PHE A 92 -31.05 8.31 -27.60
N ASN A 93 -32.23 8.24 -28.21
CA ASN A 93 -33.28 9.26 -28.04
C ASN A 93 -33.78 9.33 -26.60
N ALA A 94 -33.88 8.21 -25.91
CA ALA A 94 -34.25 8.17 -24.51
C ALA A 94 -33.13 8.72 -23.58
N LEU A 95 -31.87 8.45 -23.91
CA LEU A 95 -30.73 8.81 -23.08
C LEU A 95 -30.20 10.23 -23.28
N LYS A 96 -30.45 10.80 -24.48
CA LYS A 96 -29.97 12.16 -24.80
C LYS A 96 -30.59 13.22 -23.89
N GLU A 97 -31.79 12.98 -23.34
CA GLU A 97 -32.50 13.89 -22.44
C GLU A 97 -32.20 13.64 -20.97
N LEU A 98 -31.52 12.53 -20.64
CA LEU A 98 -31.11 12.23 -19.26
C LEU A 98 -29.86 13.00 -18.91
N GLN A 99 -29.98 13.90 -17.94
CA GLN A 99 -28.86 14.68 -17.37
C GLN A 99 -28.79 14.44 -15.85
N HIS A 100 -28.01 13.44 -15.45
CA HIS A 100 -27.81 13.12 -14.05
C HIS A 100 -26.35 12.73 -13.79
N ARG A 101 -25.80 13.11 -12.64
CA ARG A 101 -24.38 12.84 -12.30
C ARG A 101 -24.04 11.34 -12.32
N ASN A 102 -24.98 10.48 -11.94
CA ASN A 102 -24.81 9.04 -11.85
C ASN A 102 -25.29 8.28 -13.10
N ILE A 103 -25.46 8.97 -14.21
CA ILE A 103 -25.77 8.40 -15.53
C ILE A 103 -24.66 8.81 -16.48
N VAL A 104 -24.22 7.89 -17.35
CA VAL A 104 -23.21 8.21 -18.37
C VAL A 104 -23.75 9.27 -19.32
N LYS A 105 -22.93 10.30 -19.60
CA LYS A 105 -23.36 11.42 -20.45
C LYS A 105 -23.17 11.10 -21.92
N PHE A 106 -24.26 11.06 -22.66
CA PHE A 106 -24.26 10.92 -24.10
C PHE A 106 -23.92 12.25 -24.78
N LYS A 107 -23.13 12.16 -25.87
CA LYS A 107 -22.64 13.32 -26.62
C LYS A 107 -23.25 13.41 -28.01
N HIS A 108 -23.17 12.35 -28.78
CA HIS A 108 -23.53 12.34 -30.18
C HIS A 108 -23.75 10.92 -30.71
N ASN A 109 -24.52 10.78 -31.80
CA ASN A 109 -24.65 9.55 -32.58
C ASN A 109 -24.48 9.85 -34.07
N ASP A 110 -23.89 8.93 -34.81
CA ASP A 110 -23.69 9.05 -36.24
C ASP A 110 -23.31 7.67 -36.84
N ARG A 111 -22.91 7.66 -38.10
CA ARG A 111 -22.41 6.48 -38.79
C ARG A 111 -20.92 6.59 -39.07
N THR A 112 -20.23 5.46 -38.98
CA THR A 112 -18.79 5.42 -39.27
C THR A 112 -18.50 5.72 -40.75
N VAL A 113 -17.41 6.45 -41.01
CA VAL A 113 -16.91 6.71 -42.36
C VAL A 113 -15.44 6.24 -42.40
N PRO A 114 -15.15 5.19 -43.20
CA PRO A 114 -16.01 4.38 -44.06
C PRO A 114 -16.80 3.29 -43.30
N GLY A 115 -17.82 2.71 -43.94
CA GLY A 115 -18.49 1.48 -43.51
C GLY A 115 -19.92 1.62 -43.00
N GLY A 116 -20.41 2.81 -42.69
CA GLY A 116 -21.81 3.12 -42.39
C GLY A 116 -22.40 2.44 -41.13
N LEU A 117 -21.53 1.91 -40.21
CA LEU A 117 -21.98 1.33 -38.95
C LEU A 117 -22.46 2.45 -38.02
N PHE A 118 -23.57 2.20 -37.33
CA PHE A 118 -24.10 3.13 -36.36
C PHE A 118 -23.20 3.15 -35.10
N PHE A 119 -22.95 4.33 -34.52
CA PHE A 119 -22.25 4.47 -33.28
C PHE A 119 -22.87 5.51 -32.36
N THR A 120 -22.63 5.36 -31.08
CA THR A 120 -23.00 6.33 -30.07
C THR A 120 -21.71 6.81 -29.35
N LEU A 121 -21.57 8.13 -29.24
CA LEU A 121 -20.45 8.79 -28.58
C LEU A 121 -20.86 9.24 -27.17
N MET A 122 -20.04 8.93 -26.16
CA MET A 122 -20.34 9.24 -24.78
C MET A 122 -19.07 9.73 -24.05
N GLU A 123 -19.23 10.25 -22.86
CA GLU A 123 -18.09 10.57 -22.00
C GLU A 123 -17.25 9.32 -21.75
N LEU A 124 -15.93 9.50 -21.67
CA LEU A 124 -15.02 8.43 -21.24
C LEU A 124 -15.04 8.36 -19.71
N LEU A 125 -15.40 7.20 -19.17
CA LEU A 125 -15.33 6.93 -17.75
C LEU A 125 -13.98 6.29 -17.40
N GLU A 126 -13.31 6.85 -16.42
CA GLU A 126 -12.05 6.32 -15.87
C GLU A 126 -12.38 5.55 -14.60
N GLY A 127 -12.02 4.29 -14.54
CA GLY A 127 -12.30 3.39 -13.42
C GLY A 127 -12.70 2.00 -13.87
N GLU A 128 -13.30 1.24 -12.98
CA GLU A 128 -13.66 -0.15 -13.17
C GLU A 128 -15.16 -0.38 -12.95
N ASN A 129 -15.73 -1.42 -13.55
CA ASN A 129 -17.10 -1.82 -13.24
C ASN A 129 -17.12 -2.74 -12.02
N LEU A 130 -18.30 -2.89 -11.40
CA LEU A 130 -18.42 -3.63 -10.15
C LEU A 130 -18.43 -5.17 -10.31
N HIS A 131 -18.31 -5.71 -11.53
CA HIS A 131 -18.30 -7.15 -11.76
C HIS A 131 -17.12 -7.85 -11.10
N GLU A 132 -15.97 -7.19 -11.07
CA GLU A 132 -14.74 -7.74 -10.44
C GLU A 132 -14.91 -7.92 -8.92
N TYR A 133 -15.80 -7.15 -8.29
CA TYR A 133 -16.12 -7.22 -6.85
C TYR A 133 -17.17 -8.28 -6.50
N THR A 134 -17.74 -8.98 -7.47
CA THR A 134 -18.69 -10.09 -7.22
C THR A 134 -18.00 -11.45 -7.24
N LYS A 135 -16.75 -11.53 -7.69
CA LYS A 135 -16.00 -12.79 -7.86
C LYS A 135 -14.60 -12.68 -7.24
N GLY A 136 -14.15 -13.74 -6.64
CA GLY A 136 -12.80 -13.83 -6.05
C GLY A 136 -12.67 -13.12 -4.71
N ASP A 137 -11.46 -12.68 -4.39
CA ASP A 137 -11.09 -12.10 -3.09
C ASP A 137 -11.28 -10.58 -3.00
N LEU A 138 -11.58 -9.92 -4.13
CA LEU A 138 -11.84 -8.48 -4.15
C LEU A 138 -13.21 -8.18 -3.54
N ARG A 139 -13.22 -7.39 -2.46
CA ARG A 139 -14.45 -6.98 -1.78
C ARG A 139 -14.58 -5.46 -1.79
N LEU A 140 -15.76 -4.99 -2.14
CA LEU A 140 -16.10 -3.59 -1.96
C LEU A 140 -16.48 -3.37 -0.48
N PRO A 141 -15.90 -2.35 0.21
CA PRO A 141 -16.29 -2.04 1.58
C PRO A 141 -17.79 -1.75 1.71
N ALA A 142 -18.37 -2.09 2.86
CA ALA A 142 -19.82 -1.96 3.08
C ALA A 142 -20.32 -0.51 2.93
N ASP A 143 -19.54 0.47 3.38
CA ASP A 143 -19.81 1.90 3.22
C ASP A 143 -19.80 2.33 1.75
N GLU A 144 -18.90 1.80 0.93
CA GLU A 144 -18.90 2.06 -0.52
C GLU A 144 -20.08 1.38 -1.22
N ILE A 145 -20.51 0.18 -0.75
CA ILE A 145 -21.75 -0.45 -1.29
C ILE A 145 -22.98 0.39 -0.93
N PHE A 146 -23.04 0.92 0.30
CA PHE A 146 -24.12 1.81 0.73
C PHE A 146 -24.17 3.09 -0.12
N LYS A 147 -23.02 3.75 -0.29
CA LYS A 147 -22.87 4.95 -1.11
C LYS A 147 -23.23 4.69 -2.58
N MET A 148 -22.80 3.56 -3.13
CA MET A 148 -23.18 3.11 -4.46
C MET A 148 -24.70 2.95 -4.57
N ALA A 149 -25.31 2.26 -3.62
CA ALA A 149 -26.76 2.02 -3.61
C ALA A 149 -27.55 3.34 -3.58
N LEU A 150 -27.15 4.31 -2.73
CA LEU A 150 -27.77 5.65 -2.70
C LEU A 150 -27.67 6.34 -4.07
N GLN A 151 -26.47 6.41 -4.64
CA GLN A 151 -26.22 7.11 -5.90
C GLN A 151 -26.98 6.48 -7.07
N ILE A 152 -27.06 5.14 -7.11
CA ILE A 152 -27.81 4.45 -8.16
C ILE A 152 -29.32 4.63 -7.95
N LEU A 153 -29.83 4.60 -6.73
CA LEU A 153 -31.24 4.86 -6.43
C LEU A 153 -31.64 6.32 -6.74
N GLU A 154 -30.75 7.30 -6.54
CA GLU A 154 -30.97 8.69 -7.00
C GLU A 154 -31.14 8.73 -8.52
N ALA A 155 -30.27 8.04 -9.27
CA ALA A 155 -30.36 7.98 -10.73
C ALA A 155 -31.63 7.29 -11.19
N LEU A 156 -32.02 6.15 -10.60
CA LEU A 156 -33.25 5.44 -10.93
C LEU A 156 -34.49 6.26 -10.57
N THR A 157 -34.49 6.96 -9.43
CA THR A 157 -35.59 7.87 -9.04
C THR A 157 -35.75 8.99 -10.06
N TYR A 158 -34.66 9.60 -10.52
CA TYR A 158 -34.64 10.61 -11.55
C TYR A 158 -35.18 10.06 -12.88
N MET A 159 -34.81 8.85 -13.29
CA MET A 159 -35.30 8.23 -14.52
C MET A 159 -36.81 7.91 -14.44
N GLN A 160 -37.28 7.38 -13.31
CA GLN A 160 -38.67 7.04 -13.07
C GLN A 160 -39.58 8.27 -12.95
N SER A 161 -39.03 9.46 -12.67
CA SER A 161 -39.78 10.74 -12.62
C SER A 161 -40.02 11.38 -13.98
N LYS A 162 -39.52 10.80 -15.08
CA LYS A 162 -39.73 11.29 -16.45
C LYS A 162 -41.11 10.92 -16.95
N GLU A 163 -41.61 11.67 -17.92
CA GLU A 163 -42.87 11.39 -18.61
C GLU A 163 -42.62 11.16 -20.11
N PRO A 164 -42.75 9.91 -20.62
CA PRO A 164 -42.97 8.67 -19.86
C PRO A 164 -41.78 8.23 -19.02
N PRO A 165 -42.00 7.41 -17.96
CA PRO A 165 -40.91 6.87 -17.13
C PRO A 165 -39.88 6.09 -17.96
N VAL A 166 -38.60 6.30 -17.66
CA VAL A 166 -37.48 5.61 -18.30
C VAL A 166 -36.94 4.52 -17.38
N PHE A 167 -36.77 3.29 -17.93
CA PHE A 167 -36.23 2.14 -17.20
C PHE A 167 -34.88 1.74 -17.78
N HIS A 168 -33.95 1.30 -16.91
CA HIS A 168 -32.63 0.84 -17.33
C HIS A 168 -32.69 -0.55 -17.99
N ARG A 169 -33.44 -1.47 -17.40
CA ARG A 169 -33.72 -2.84 -17.86
C ARG A 169 -32.56 -3.83 -17.83
N ASP A 170 -31.36 -3.38 -17.46
CA ASP A 170 -30.20 -4.26 -17.35
C ASP A 170 -29.27 -3.82 -16.21
N ILE A 171 -29.84 -3.56 -15.01
CA ILE A 171 -29.05 -3.26 -13.81
C ILE A 171 -28.31 -4.53 -13.37
N LYS A 172 -26.98 -4.45 -13.29
CA LYS A 172 -26.08 -5.51 -12.82
C LYS A 172 -24.69 -4.93 -12.51
N PRO A 173 -23.83 -5.62 -11.77
CA PRO A 173 -22.52 -5.11 -11.41
C PRO A 173 -21.66 -4.63 -12.59
N SER A 174 -21.70 -5.33 -13.74
CA SER A 174 -20.94 -4.93 -14.94
C SER A 174 -21.42 -3.64 -15.60
N ASN A 175 -22.64 -3.18 -15.30
CA ASN A 175 -23.24 -1.97 -15.86
C ASN A 175 -23.22 -0.79 -14.87
N ILE A 176 -22.51 -0.93 -13.76
CA ILE A 176 -22.22 0.14 -12.81
C ILE A 176 -20.72 0.38 -12.80
N MET A 177 -20.30 1.57 -13.24
CA MET A 177 -18.90 2.01 -13.28
C MET A 177 -18.57 2.83 -12.03
N TRP A 178 -17.50 2.48 -11.34
CA TRP A 178 -16.93 3.29 -10.27
C TRP A 178 -15.95 4.31 -10.85
N HIS A 179 -16.50 5.43 -11.31
CA HIS A 179 -15.75 6.48 -11.98
C HIS A 179 -14.86 7.25 -11.02
N LYS A 180 -13.54 7.25 -11.28
CA LYS A 180 -12.51 7.94 -10.48
C LYS A 180 -12.55 7.58 -8.99
N ARG A 181 -13.08 6.42 -8.64
CA ARG A 181 -13.32 5.97 -7.27
C ARG A 181 -14.10 6.97 -6.40
N GLN A 182 -14.92 7.79 -7.01
CA GLN A 182 -15.72 8.83 -6.35
C GLN A 182 -17.21 8.76 -6.66
N LEU A 183 -17.54 8.37 -7.88
CA LEU A 183 -18.88 8.46 -8.40
C LEU A 183 -19.30 7.16 -9.10
N TYR A 184 -20.44 6.61 -8.72
CA TYR A 184 -21.01 5.45 -9.40
C TYR A 184 -21.89 5.92 -10.54
N LYS A 185 -21.68 5.38 -11.74
CA LYS A 185 -22.44 5.75 -12.95
C LYS A 185 -23.04 4.52 -13.62
N LEU A 186 -24.30 4.64 -13.98
CA LEU A 186 -25.00 3.67 -14.83
C LEU A 186 -24.52 3.81 -16.27
N ILE A 187 -24.21 2.67 -16.87
CA ILE A 187 -23.81 2.53 -18.26
C ILE A 187 -24.65 1.43 -18.94
N ASP A 188 -24.63 1.36 -20.27
CA ASP A 188 -25.18 0.25 -21.08
C ASP A 188 -26.67 0.02 -20.87
N PHE A 189 -27.47 1.01 -21.22
CA PHE A 189 -28.93 0.97 -21.16
C PHE A 189 -29.52 0.03 -22.21
N ASN A 190 -30.43 -0.82 -21.81
CA ASN A 190 -31.15 -1.71 -22.72
C ASN A 190 -32.61 -1.22 -22.97
N ILE A 191 -32.72 -0.04 -23.58
CA ILE A 191 -34.00 0.65 -23.76
C ILE A 191 -34.76 0.15 -25.03
N SER A 192 -34.23 -0.82 -25.73
CA SER A 192 -34.67 -1.26 -27.06
C SER A 192 -36.05 -1.93 -27.15
N ALA A 193 -36.87 -1.91 -26.11
CA ALA A 193 -38.23 -2.46 -26.21
C ALA A 193 -39.26 -1.34 -26.20
N THR A 194 -39.66 -0.89 -27.37
CA THR A 194 -41.02 -0.35 -27.54
C THR A 194 -42.03 -1.44 -27.22
N THR A 195 -43.22 -1.06 -26.77
CA THR A 195 -44.33 -1.93 -26.35
C THR A 195 -44.74 -3.01 -27.36
N GLU A 196 -44.12 -3.07 -28.54
CA GLU A 196 -44.47 -3.99 -29.65
C GLU A 196 -43.36 -5.01 -29.99
N ASP A 197 -42.16 -4.88 -29.46
CA ASP A 197 -41.04 -5.79 -29.80
C ASP A 197 -40.93 -6.96 -28.82
N LYS A 198 -41.03 -8.18 -29.32
CA LYS A 198 -40.97 -9.45 -28.58
C LYS A 198 -39.56 -9.88 -28.19
N SER A 199 -38.56 -9.01 -28.29
CA SER A 199 -37.18 -9.35 -27.93
C SER A 199 -36.96 -9.26 -26.42
N PHE A 200 -36.52 -10.37 -25.81
CA PHE A 200 -36.08 -10.42 -24.41
C PHE A 200 -34.85 -9.50 -24.21
N GLY A 201 -35.10 -8.32 -23.66
CA GLY A 201 -33.99 -7.46 -23.19
C GLY A 201 -33.68 -7.72 -21.71
N GLY A 202 -32.44 -7.85 -21.37
CA GLY A 202 -31.96 -8.01 -19.99
C GLY A 202 -31.16 -9.29 -19.74
N THR A 203 -30.48 -9.32 -18.61
CA THR A 203 -29.64 -10.44 -18.17
C THR A 203 -30.42 -11.32 -17.20
N PHE A 204 -30.70 -12.57 -17.57
CA PHE A 204 -31.60 -13.48 -16.83
C PHE A 204 -31.35 -13.56 -15.33
N PRO A 205 -30.10 -13.62 -14.79
CA PRO A 205 -29.87 -13.64 -13.37
C PRO A 205 -30.44 -12.45 -12.59
N TYR A 206 -30.57 -11.29 -13.19
CA TYR A 206 -31.04 -10.06 -12.55
C TYR A 206 -32.47 -9.70 -12.89
N MET A 207 -33.12 -10.46 -13.79
CA MET A 207 -34.49 -10.20 -14.25
C MET A 207 -35.50 -10.65 -13.20
N ALA A 208 -36.47 -9.83 -12.92
CA ALA A 208 -37.56 -10.16 -12.00
C ALA A 208 -38.37 -11.38 -12.49
N PRO A 209 -38.75 -12.33 -11.61
CA PRO A 209 -39.38 -13.59 -12.04
C PRO A 209 -40.74 -13.42 -12.72
N ASP A 210 -41.47 -12.39 -12.38
CA ASP A 210 -42.75 -12.01 -13.03
C ASP A 210 -42.60 -11.61 -14.50
N LEU A 211 -41.47 -10.99 -14.85
CA LEU A 211 -41.12 -10.65 -16.22
C LEU A 211 -40.78 -11.90 -17.06
N ILE A 212 -40.13 -12.90 -16.43
CA ILE A 212 -39.76 -14.15 -17.10
C ILE A 212 -40.99 -14.99 -17.46
N LEU A 213 -42.07 -14.92 -16.66
CA LEU A 213 -43.27 -15.73 -16.80
C LEU A 213 -44.33 -15.15 -17.75
N SER A 214 -44.28 -13.86 -18.07
CA SER A 214 -45.30 -13.16 -18.87
C SER A 214 -45.35 -13.53 -20.37
N GLY A 215 -44.52 -14.46 -20.81
CA GLY A 215 -44.55 -15.22 -22.05
C GLY A 215 -44.46 -14.41 -23.34
N ASN A 216 -45.40 -13.54 -23.66
CA ASN A 216 -45.50 -12.83 -24.94
C ASN A 216 -45.54 -11.30 -24.82
N LYS A 217 -45.63 -10.74 -23.64
CA LYS A 217 -45.65 -9.29 -23.44
C LYS A 217 -44.96 -8.96 -22.12
N ILE A 218 -43.75 -8.41 -22.20
CA ILE A 218 -43.01 -7.98 -21.01
C ILE A 218 -43.47 -6.59 -20.63
N ASP A 219 -44.16 -6.48 -19.50
CA ASP A 219 -44.64 -5.21 -18.97
C ASP A 219 -43.62 -4.70 -17.89
N TRP A 220 -42.68 -3.89 -18.35
CA TRP A 220 -41.67 -3.28 -17.48
C TRP A 220 -42.28 -2.21 -16.59
N ASP A 221 -41.98 -2.28 -15.30
CA ASP A 221 -42.35 -1.26 -14.33
C ASP A 221 -41.20 -0.86 -13.42
N CYS A 222 -41.44 0.12 -12.58
CA CYS A 222 -40.45 0.65 -11.64
C CYS A 222 -39.84 -0.41 -10.71
N SER A 223 -40.57 -1.47 -10.39
CA SER A 223 -40.15 -2.53 -9.48
C SER A 223 -39.13 -3.50 -10.09
N ALA A 224 -38.97 -3.50 -11.41
CA ALA A 224 -38.03 -4.38 -12.10
C ALA A 224 -36.58 -3.94 -11.92
N ASP A 225 -36.30 -2.64 -12.08
CA ASP A 225 -34.96 -2.10 -11.86
C ASP A 225 -34.55 -2.15 -10.36
N THR A 226 -35.51 -1.94 -9.43
CA THR A 226 -35.23 -2.08 -7.98
C THR A 226 -34.93 -3.52 -7.59
N PHE A 227 -35.63 -4.51 -8.21
CA PHE A 227 -35.29 -5.93 -8.02
C PHE A 227 -33.87 -6.26 -8.50
N ALA A 228 -33.50 -5.81 -9.69
CA ALA A 228 -32.18 -6.02 -10.27
C ALA A 228 -31.09 -5.41 -9.42
N LEU A 229 -31.33 -4.20 -8.87
CA LEU A 229 -30.42 -3.56 -7.91
C LEU A 229 -30.32 -4.37 -6.61
N GLY A 230 -31.46 -4.93 -6.12
CA GLY A 230 -31.46 -5.81 -4.95
C GLY A 230 -30.56 -7.03 -5.11
N ILE A 231 -30.58 -7.69 -6.29
CA ILE A 231 -29.67 -8.81 -6.60
C ILE A 231 -28.22 -8.32 -6.67
N THR A 232 -27.99 -7.18 -7.30
CA THR A 232 -26.65 -6.56 -7.38
C THR A 232 -26.07 -6.31 -5.97
N LEU A 233 -26.86 -5.75 -5.05
CA LEU A 233 -26.47 -5.55 -3.65
C LEU A 233 -26.22 -6.88 -2.92
N TYR A 234 -27.07 -7.86 -3.16
CA TYR A 234 -26.90 -9.20 -2.58
C TYR A 234 -25.56 -9.81 -3.00
N GLU A 235 -25.24 -9.81 -4.30
CA GLU A 235 -23.99 -10.37 -4.81
C GLU A 235 -22.75 -9.63 -4.27
N LEU A 236 -22.79 -8.31 -4.18
CA LEU A 236 -21.68 -7.52 -3.65
C LEU A 236 -21.44 -7.73 -2.14
N LEU A 237 -22.51 -8.00 -1.37
CA LEU A 237 -22.42 -8.19 0.09
C LEU A 237 -22.25 -9.65 0.51
N ALA A 238 -22.80 -10.59 -0.27
CA ALA A 238 -22.77 -12.03 0.04
C ALA A 238 -21.71 -12.80 -0.74
N HIS A 239 -21.17 -12.25 -1.84
CA HIS A 239 -20.34 -12.94 -2.84
C HIS A 239 -20.97 -14.27 -3.31
N ALA A 240 -22.27 -14.31 -3.31
CA ALA A 240 -23.09 -15.47 -3.68
C ALA A 240 -24.35 -15.01 -4.41
N TYR A 241 -24.92 -15.88 -5.22
CA TYR A 241 -26.19 -15.61 -5.90
C TYR A 241 -27.37 -16.08 -5.03
N PRO A 242 -28.50 -15.34 -4.96
CA PRO A 242 -29.62 -15.66 -4.06
C PRO A 242 -30.29 -17.02 -4.29
N TRP A 243 -30.25 -17.56 -5.51
CA TRP A 243 -30.74 -18.89 -5.86
C TRP A 243 -29.59 -19.79 -6.34
N PRO A 244 -28.86 -20.45 -5.42
CA PRO A 244 -27.74 -21.32 -5.79
C PRO A 244 -28.23 -22.56 -6.56
N GLY A 245 -27.55 -22.92 -7.64
CA GLY A 245 -27.86 -24.09 -8.47
C GLY A 245 -27.47 -23.84 -9.94
N GLY A 246 -27.53 -24.87 -10.78
CA GLY A 246 -26.96 -24.89 -12.15
C GLY A 246 -27.56 -23.90 -13.14
N ASN A 247 -28.72 -23.31 -12.90
CA ASN A 247 -29.31 -22.23 -13.69
C ASN A 247 -29.44 -21.00 -12.79
N LEU A 248 -28.50 -20.06 -12.88
CA LEU A 248 -28.53 -18.79 -12.16
C LEU A 248 -29.74 -17.93 -12.62
N ARG A 249 -30.95 -18.23 -12.11
CA ARG A 249 -32.17 -17.52 -12.42
C ARG A 249 -33.04 -17.37 -11.19
N PRO A 250 -33.72 -16.21 -10.99
CA PRO A 250 -34.71 -16.06 -9.96
C PRO A 250 -35.84 -17.08 -10.18
N ASN A 251 -36.23 -17.77 -9.10
CA ASN A 251 -37.24 -18.82 -9.16
C ASN A 251 -38.46 -18.43 -8.33
N ILE A 252 -39.62 -18.29 -8.96
CA ILE A 252 -40.89 -17.89 -8.33
C ILE A 252 -41.39 -18.91 -7.28
N HIS A 253 -41.04 -20.17 -7.48
CA HIS A 253 -41.46 -21.27 -6.57
C HIS A 253 -40.46 -21.53 -5.42
N LYS A 254 -39.31 -20.84 -5.44
CA LYS A 254 -38.25 -21.00 -4.41
C LYS A 254 -37.90 -19.66 -3.85
N GLN A 255 -37.97 -19.52 -2.52
CA GLN A 255 -37.52 -18.30 -1.86
C GLN A 255 -35.99 -18.12 -2.04
N PRO A 256 -35.50 -16.87 -2.16
CA PRO A 256 -34.08 -16.62 -2.17
C PRO A 256 -33.46 -17.05 -0.84
N THR A 257 -32.22 -17.50 -0.89
CA THR A 257 -31.43 -17.78 0.33
C THR A 257 -31.27 -16.50 1.13
N ASP A 258 -31.48 -16.57 2.44
CA ASP A 258 -31.30 -15.39 3.30
C ASP A 258 -29.84 -14.94 3.26
N ILE A 259 -29.62 -13.66 3.07
CA ILE A 259 -28.28 -13.08 2.94
C ILE A 259 -27.44 -13.26 4.22
N ARG A 260 -28.09 -13.37 5.39
CA ARG A 260 -27.42 -13.61 6.68
C ARG A 260 -26.65 -14.94 6.71
N ASN A 261 -27.03 -15.91 5.84
CA ASN A 261 -26.31 -17.18 5.73
C ASN A 261 -24.91 -17.05 5.10
N TYR A 262 -24.64 -15.93 4.42
CA TYR A 262 -23.37 -15.64 3.75
C TYR A 262 -22.63 -14.45 4.38
N ASN A 263 -23.37 -13.55 5.04
CA ASN A 263 -22.80 -12.38 5.70
C ASN A 263 -23.49 -12.13 7.05
N ASP A 264 -22.93 -12.71 8.10
CA ASP A 264 -23.42 -12.61 9.48
C ASP A 264 -23.16 -11.25 10.14
N LYS A 265 -22.27 -10.43 9.55
CA LYS A 265 -21.94 -9.07 10.02
C LYS A 265 -22.98 -8.04 9.57
N LEU A 266 -23.83 -8.38 8.62
CA LEU A 266 -24.85 -7.48 8.11
C LEU A 266 -25.93 -7.27 9.18
N SER A 267 -26.38 -6.02 9.36
CA SER A 267 -27.47 -5.74 10.30
C SER A 267 -28.79 -6.39 9.84
N ASP A 268 -29.69 -6.66 10.76
CA ASP A 268 -31.01 -7.21 10.43
C ASP A 268 -31.82 -6.23 9.57
N ALA A 269 -31.71 -4.94 9.81
CA ALA A 269 -32.36 -3.91 8.99
C ALA A 269 -31.89 -3.92 7.52
N MET A 270 -30.57 -4.00 7.31
CA MET A 270 -30.01 -4.05 5.95
C MET A 270 -30.28 -5.39 5.27
N ALA A 271 -30.20 -6.50 6.01
CA ALA A 271 -30.57 -7.82 5.51
C ALA A 271 -32.03 -7.86 5.05
N ASP A 272 -32.96 -7.36 5.87
CA ASP A 272 -34.40 -7.32 5.56
C ASP A 272 -34.69 -6.38 4.38
N PHE A 273 -33.95 -5.26 4.25
CA PHE A 273 -34.04 -4.36 3.12
C PHE A 273 -33.68 -5.09 1.81
N ILE A 274 -32.55 -5.79 1.77
CA ILE A 274 -32.12 -6.55 0.58
C ILE A 274 -33.09 -7.68 0.29
N MET A 275 -33.48 -8.43 1.30
CA MET A 275 -34.45 -9.54 1.15
C MET A 275 -35.82 -9.04 0.70
N LYS A 276 -36.26 -7.83 1.10
CA LYS A 276 -37.48 -7.17 0.56
C LYS A 276 -37.31 -6.85 -0.93
N ALA A 277 -36.17 -6.28 -1.33
CA ALA A 277 -35.92 -5.91 -2.73
C ALA A 277 -36.03 -7.10 -3.70
N ILE A 278 -35.50 -8.27 -3.26
CA ILE A 278 -35.47 -9.50 -4.10
C ILE A 278 -36.65 -10.46 -3.87
N ARG A 279 -37.74 -10.03 -3.22
CA ARG A 279 -38.96 -10.88 -3.09
C ARG A 279 -39.45 -11.34 -4.45
N THR A 280 -39.82 -12.61 -4.54
CA THR A 280 -40.38 -13.20 -5.79
C THR A 280 -41.80 -12.68 -6.07
N ASP A 281 -42.56 -12.37 -5.01
CA ASP A 281 -43.87 -11.74 -5.09
C ASP A 281 -43.72 -10.21 -5.32
N LYS A 282 -44.11 -9.76 -6.50
CA LYS A 282 -44.08 -8.36 -6.93
C LYS A 282 -44.75 -7.40 -5.94
N ASN A 283 -45.82 -7.81 -5.27
CA ASN A 283 -46.55 -6.94 -4.34
C ASN A 283 -45.84 -6.73 -3.01
N LYS A 284 -44.86 -7.57 -2.73
CA LYS A 284 -44.03 -7.51 -1.48
C LYS A 284 -42.64 -6.87 -1.65
N ARG A 285 -42.34 -6.38 -2.88
CA ARG A 285 -41.12 -5.65 -3.21
C ARG A 285 -41.28 -4.14 -3.03
N PHE A 286 -40.21 -3.41 -3.23
CA PHE A 286 -40.25 -1.95 -3.42
C PHE A 286 -40.90 -1.67 -4.78
N LYS A 287 -41.90 -0.81 -4.80
CA LYS A 287 -42.66 -0.47 -5.99
C LYS A 287 -41.95 0.54 -6.88
N THR A 288 -41.15 1.43 -6.27
CA THR A 288 -40.41 2.49 -6.97
C THR A 288 -38.99 2.62 -6.42
N ALA A 289 -38.10 3.21 -7.19
CA ALA A 289 -36.75 3.55 -6.73
C ALA A 289 -36.80 4.55 -5.57
N LYS A 290 -37.75 5.48 -5.56
CA LYS A 290 -37.92 6.42 -4.43
C LYS A 290 -38.27 5.71 -3.13
N GLU A 291 -39.20 4.76 -3.13
CA GLU A 291 -39.57 3.96 -1.95
C GLU A 291 -38.30 3.20 -1.40
N MET A 292 -37.51 2.65 -2.31
CA MET A 292 -36.28 1.92 -1.96
C MET A 292 -35.22 2.88 -1.44
N LEU A 293 -35.07 4.07 -2.03
CA LEU A 293 -34.15 5.11 -1.56
C LEU A 293 -34.50 5.58 -0.15
N ASP A 294 -35.77 5.94 0.10
CA ASP A 294 -36.23 6.40 1.41
C ASP A 294 -36.02 5.31 2.49
N ALA A 295 -36.22 4.04 2.14
CA ALA A 295 -35.96 2.93 3.06
C ALA A 295 -34.46 2.74 3.35
N LEU A 296 -33.59 2.96 2.37
CA LEU A 296 -32.14 2.87 2.54
C LEU A 296 -31.61 4.05 3.38
N GLU A 297 -32.09 5.26 3.12
CA GLU A 297 -31.78 6.45 3.91
C GLU A 297 -32.23 6.31 5.38
N ALA A 298 -33.38 5.67 5.62
CA ALA A 298 -33.86 5.41 6.97
C ALA A 298 -32.99 4.40 7.75
N ILE A 299 -32.36 3.44 7.07
CA ILE A 299 -31.39 2.52 7.67
C ILE A 299 -30.13 3.28 8.04
N GLY A 300 -29.70 4.19 7.17
CA GLY A 300 -28.46 4.93 7.32
C GLY A 300 -27.22 4.04 7.20
N LEU A 301 -26.06 4.67 7.07
CA LEU A 301 -24.79 3.95 7.01
C LEU A 301 -24.49 3.17 8.30
N ASP A 302 -24.89 3.74 9.44
CA ASP A 302 -24.73 3.14 10.78
C ASP A 302 -25.58 1.87 10.97
N GLY A 303 -26.71 1.81 10.29
CA GLY A 303 -27.61 0.65 10.32
C GLY A 303 -27.18 -0.51 9.42
N MET A 304 -26.07 -0.41 8.72
CA MET A 304 -25.67 -1.39 7.74
C MET A 304 -25.05 -2.66 8.32
N GLN A 305 -24.28 -2.55 9.39
CA GLN A 305 -23.58 -3.66 10.05
C GLN A 305 -23.89 -3.74 11.53
N LYS A 306 -23.81 -4.95 12.13
CA LYS A 306 -24.09 -5.16 13.56
C LYS A 306 -23.14 -4.45 14.52
N ASP A 307 -21.91 -4.17 14.11
CA ASP A 307 -20.86 -3.52 14.90
C ASP A 307 -20.51 -2.12 14.39
N SER A 308 -21.49 -1.21 14.33
CA SER A 308 -21.27 0.15 13.81
C SER A 308 -20.89 1.19 14.87
N THR A 309 -20.11 0.79 15.89
CA THR A 309 -19.58 1.73 16.89
C THR A 309 -18.69 2.83 16.28
N MET A 310 -18.15 2.59 15.09
CA MET A 310 -17.27 3.54 14.39
C MET A 310 -18.02 4.68 13.67
N ILE A 311 -19.21 4.40 13.15
CA ILE A 311 -19.95 5.33 12.29
C ILE A 311 -20.86 6.24 13.11
N SER A 312 -21.33 5.79 14.28
CA SER A 312 -22.10 6.61 15.22
C SER A 312 -21.32 7.82 15.75
N ILE A 313 -19.98 7.78 15.74
CA ILE A 313 -19.13 8.90 16.15
C ILE A 313 -19.20 10.06 15.15
N ILE A 314 -19.36 9.78 13.85
CA ILE A 314 -19.46 10.79 12.79
C ILE A 314 -20.81 11.52 12.85
N HIS A 315 -21.89 10.82 13.20
CA HIS A 315 -23.26 11.37 13.16
C HIS A 315 -23.73 11.99 14.48
N GLN A 316 -23.01 11.82 15.61
CA GLN A 316 -23.41 12.40 16.89
C GLN A 316 -23.16 13.92 17.03
N GLY A 317 -22.93 14.65 15.94
CA GLY A 317 -22.96 16.12 15.95
C GLY A 317 -21.93 16.81 16.89
N LYS A 318 -20.95 16.07 17.43
CA LYS A 318 -19.79 16.70 18.05
C LYS A 318 -18.98 17.27 16.89
N GLU A 319 -18.89 18.59 16.81
CA GLU A 319 -18.01 19.29 15.88
C GLU A 319 -16.62 18.62 15.92
N MET A 320 -16.31 17.87 14.87
CA MET A 320 -14.93 17.39 14.68
C MET A 320 -14.08 18.65 14.58
N GLY A 321 -13.03 18.72 15.38
CA GLY A 321 -12.06 19.80 15.33
C GLY A 321 -11.47 19.99 13.94
N ASN A 322 -10.55 20.93 13.80
CA ASN A 322 -9.82 21.11 12.56
C ASN A 322 -8.94 19.86 12.29
N PRO A 323 -9.03 19.19 11.11
CA PRO A 323 -8.20 18.02 10.80
C PRO A 323 -6.70 18.33 10.82
N VAL A 324 -6.30 19.55 10.46
CA VAL A 324 -4.88 19.98 10.47
C VAL A 324 -4.34 19.98 11.91
N ASP A 325 -5.13 20.46 12.87
CA ASP A 325 -4.71 20.49 14.29
C ASP A 325 -4.55 19.08 14.84
N TYR A 326 -5.45 18.15 14.45
CA TYR A 326 -5.31 16.74 14.81
C TYR A 326 -4.05 16.12 14.19
N ILE A 327 -3.82 16.32 12.90
CA ILE A 327 -2.63 15.79 12.23
C ILE A 327 -1.36 16.35 12.87
N ASN A 328 -1.31 17.65 13.16
CA ASN A 328 -0.19 18.26 13.86
C ASN A 328 0.04 17.66 15.25
N SER A 329 -1.03 17.30 15.97
CA SER A 329 -0.92 16.65 17.28
C SER A 329 -0.26 15.25 17.23
N LEU A 330 -0.24 14.60 16.06
CA LEU A 330 0.44 13.31 15.84
C LEU A 330 1.95 13.49 15.63
N TYR A 331 2.39 14.68 15.25
CA TYR A 331 3.80 14.97 15.09
C TYR A 331 4.50 15.02 16.46
N SER A 332 5.56 14.22 16.64
CA SER A 332 6.22 14.03 17.94
C SER A 332 6.77 15.31 18.59
N GLN A 333 7.01 16.33 17.78
CA GLN A 333 7.62 17.60 18.18
C GLN A 333 6.74 18.81 17.80
N SER A 334 5.43 18.62 17.71
CA SER A 334 4.52 19.69 17.33
C SER A 334 4.59 20.88 18.29
N ARG A 335 4.65 22.07 17.71
CA ARG A 335 4.53 23.37 18.43
C ARG A 335 3.14 23.56 19.03
N HIS A 336 2.14 22.88 18.48
CA HIS A 336 0.72 22.99 18.86
C HIS A 336 0.32 22.02 19.99
N GLY A 337 1.29 21.30 20.55
CA GLY A 337 1.07 20.35 21.63
C GLY A 337 0.98 18.90 21.13
N ASN A 338 1.45 17.97 21.95
CA ASN A 338 1.46 16.54 21.65
C ASN A 338 0.18 15.88 22.16
N GLY A 339 -0.67 15.43 21.22
CA GLY A 339 -1.86 14.63 21.50
C GLY A 339 -1.57 13.13 21.72
N GLY A 340 -0.40 12.80 22.30
CA GLY A 340 -0.10 11.41 22.63
C GLY A 340 -1.17 10.83 23.55
N THR A 341 -1.80 9.74 23.15
CA THR A 341 -2.68 8.94 24.01
C THR A 341 -1.89 8.44 25.20
N ARG A 342 -1.98 9.17 26.31
CA ARG A 342 -1.57 8.64 27.62
C ARG A 342 -2.68 7.72 28.12
N ALA A 343 -2.32 6.66 28.82
CA ALA A 343 -3.29 5.83 29.53
C ALA A 343 -4.25 6.73 30.32
N GLY A 344 -5.57 6.56 30.12
CA GLY A 344 -6.61 7.32 30.81
C GLY A 344 -7.18 8.56 30.09
N VAL A 345 -6.65 8.96 28.93
CA VAL A 345 -7.27 10.04 28.13
C VAL A 345 -8.34 9.44 27.23
N ALA A 346 -9.55 10.03 27.23
CA ALA A 346 -10.62 9.62 26.32
C ALA A 346 -10.12 9.61 24.86
N GLN A 347 -10.34 8.47 24.20
CA GLN A 347 -9.93 8.29 22.81
C GLN A 347 -10.51 9.42 21.96
N HIS A 348 -9.66 10.14 21.24
CA HIS A 348 -10.08 11.22 20.37
C HIS A 348 -10.92 10.65 19.22
N ALA A 349 -12.00 11.33 18.82
CA ALA A 349 -12.86 10.87 17.73
C ALA A 349 -12.06 10.54 16.43
N PHE A 350 -11.03 11.33 16.14
CA PHE A 350 -10.13 11.09 15.03
C PHE A 350 -9.28 9.82 15.16
N ASP A 351 -8.93 9.38 16.38
CA ASP A 351 -8.12 8.17 16.57
C ASP A 351 -8.87 6.92 16.12
N ALA A 352 -10.18 6.88 16.38
CA ALA A 352 -11.03 5.78 15.91
C ALA A 352 -11.12 5.76 14.36
N LEU A 353 -11.22 6.93 13.72
CA LEU A 353 -11.29 7.07 12.27
C LEU A 353 -9.97 6.76 11.56
N THR A 354 -8.84 6.97 12.23
CA THR A 354 -7.50 6.79 11.66
C THR A 354 -6.80 5.51 12.10
N TYR A 355 -7.53 4.63 12.79
CA TYR A 355 -7.02 3.31 13.17
C TYR A 355 -6.79 2.45 11.92
N SER A 356 -5.62 1.79 11.85
CA SER A 356 -5.34 0.76 10.83
C SER A 356 -5.42 -0.61 11.45
N GLU A 357 -6.20 -1.48 10.83
CA GLU A 357 -6.28 -2.88 11.23
C GLU A 357 -4.94 -3.59 10.97
N THR A 358 -4.45 -4.26 12.02
CA THR A 358 -3.24 -5.06 11.96
C THR A 358 -3.56 -6.55 11.83
N ARG A 359 -2.55 -7.39 11.58
CA ARG A 359 -2.72 -8.86 11.66
C ARG A 359 -3.17 -9.32 13.04
N LEU A 360 -2.77 -8.62 14.10
CA LEU A 360 -3.26 -8.89 15.45
C LEU A 360 -4.79 -8.81 15.51
N ASP A 361 -5.37 -7.77 14.90
CA ASP A 361 -6.83 -7.59 14.89
C ASP A 361 -7.54 -8.68 14.09
N ARG A 362 -6.99 -9.07 12.95
CA ARG A 362 -7.61 -10.04 12.04
C ARG A 362 -7.46 -11.49 12.52
N GLU A 363 -6.27 -11.84 12.99
CA GLU A 363 -5.93 -13.25 13.25
C GLU A 363 -5.95 -13.59 14.75
N LEU A 364 -5.33 -12.76 15.60
CA LEU A 364 -5.18 -13.09 17.00
C LEU A 364 -6.47 -12.92 17.80
N ILE A 365 -7.29 -11.92 17.48
CA ILE A 365 -8.57 -11.71 18.19
C ILE A 365 -9.46 -12.95 18.04
N ALA A 366 -9.56 -13.53 16.85
CA ALA A 366 -10.36 -14.74 16.62
C ALA A 366 -9.85 -15.94 17.45
N ASP A 367 -8.53 -16.13 17.53
CA ASP A 367 -7.92 -17.19 18.36
C ASP A 367 -8.15 -16.94 19.88
N ILE A 368 -8.22 -15.67 20.32
CA ILE A 368 -8.56 -15.29 21.71
C ILE A 368 -10.04 -15.55 22.00
N GLU A 369 -10.95 -15.19 21.10
CA GLU A 369 -12.39 -15.46 21.23
C GLU A 369 -12.69 -16.96 21.29
N ALA A 370 -11.88 -17.79 20.60
CA ALA A 370 -11.91 -19.24 20.67
C ALA A 370 -11.25 -19.82 21.93
N LEU A 371 -10.77 -18.99 22.87
CA LEU A 371 -10.09 -19.38 24.12
C LEU A 371 -8.82 -20.21 23.89
N LYS A 372 -8.17 -20.08 22.75
CA LYS A 372 -6.92 -20.77 22.45
C LYS A 372 -5.79 -20.29 23.36
N TYR A 373 -5.82 -19.02 23.74
CA TYR A 373 -4.85 -18.38 24.62
C TYR A 373 -5.53 -17.76 25.83
N LYS A 374 -5.00 -18.03 27.02
CA LYS A 374 -5.46 -17.43 28.27
C LYS A 374 -4.43 -16.48 28.89
N LEU A 375 -3.15 -16.63 28.57
CA LEU A 375 -2.12 -15.62 28.88
C LEU A 375 -1.58 -15.02 27.60
N ILE A 376 -1.81 -13.73 27.40
CA ILE A 376 -1.36 -12.97 26.25
C ILE A 376 -0.40 -11.89 26.74
N ILE A 377 0.87 -11.99 26.36
CA ILE A 377 1.92 -11.04 26.70
C ILE A 377 2.31 -10.29 25.43
N ILE A 378 2.21 -8.97 25.47
CA ILE A 378 2.53 -8.09 24.34
C ILE A 378 3.75 -7.26 24.71
N THR A 379 4.88 -7.55 24.10
CA THR A 379 6.13 -6.78 24.27
C THR A 379 6.34 -5.81 23.10
N GLY A 380 7.19 -4.83 23.29
CA GLY A 380 7.52 -3.83 22.27
C GLY A 380 7.80 -2.47 22.87
N ASN A 381 8.24 -1.56 22.01
CA ASN A 381 8.59 -0.20 22.42
C ASN A 381 7.37 0.69 22.68
N ALA A 382 7.59 1.82 23.35
CA ALA A 382 6.56 2.83 23.52
C ALA A 382 6.13 3.38 22.14
N GLY A 383 4.82 3.31 21.84
CA GLY A 383 4.28 3.77 20.55
C GLY A 383 3.97 2.65 19.53
N ASP A 384 4.22 1.38 19.88
CA ASP A 384 3.89 0.23 19.00
C ASP A 384 2.40 -0.11 18.95
N GLY A 385 1.58 0.55 19.76
CA GLY A 385 0.14 0.31 19.76
C GLY A 385 -0.33 -0.81 20.68
N LYS A 386 0.49 -1.25 21.65
CA LYS A 386 0.14 -2.29 22.64
C LYS A 386 -1.21 -2.03 23.30
N THR A 387 -1.34 -0.86 23.94
CA THR A 387 -2.56 -0.45 24.62
C THR A 387 -3.76 -0.35 23.69
N ALA A 388 -3.57 0.15 22.47
CA ALA A 388 -4.64 0.22 21.48
C ALA A 388 -5.17 -1.18 21.11
N PHE A 389 -4.28 -2.16 20.98
CA PHE A 389 -4.69 -3.54 20.70
C PHE A 389 -5.40 -4.16 21.90
N ILE A 390 -4.93 -3.94 23.15
CA ILE A 390 -5.63 -4.40 24.35
C ILE A 390 -7.06 -3.85 24.39
N HIS A 391 -7.26 -2.57 24.11
CA HIS A 391 -8.60 -1.99 24.01
C HIS A 391 -9.48 -2.65 22.94
N ARG A 392 -8.90 -3.12 21.85
CA ARG A 392 -9.64 -3.90 20.82
C ARG A 392 -10.11 -5.24 21.36
N ILE A 393 -9.27 -5.95 22.12
CA ILE A 393 -9.66 -7.20 22.79
C ILE A 393 -10.79 -6.94 23.81
N GLU A 394 -10.64 -5.92 24.65
CA GLU A 394 -11.63 -5.54 25.65
C GLU A 394 -13.00 -5.20 25.04
N ASN A 395 -13.00 -4.52 23.88
CA ASN A 395 -14.22 -4.15 23.17
C ASN A 395 -14.94 -5.35 22.53
N LYS A 396 -14.26 -6.49 22.39
CA LYS A 396 -14.87 -7.77 22.02
C LYS A 396 -15.45 -8.52 23.22
N GLY A 397 -14.96 -8.20 24.41
CA GLY A 397 -15.47 -8.77 25.66
C GLY A 397 -16.81 -8.18 26.09
N GLN A 398 -17.52 -8.93 26.95
CA GLN A 398 -18.76 -8.50 27.59
C GLN A 398 -18.50 -7.99 29.02
N ASN A 399 -19.39 -7.18 29.55
CA ASN A 399 -19.36 -6.70 30.95
C ASN A 399 -18.03 -6.03 31.34
N LYS A 400 -17.50 -5.20 30.46
CA LYS A 400 -16.25 -4.48 30.72
C LYS A 400 -16.40 -3.52 31.91
N GLN A 401 -15.47 -3.64 32.88
CA GLN A 401 -15.35 -2.75 34.02
C GLN A 401 -13.89 -2.26 34.10
N GLN A 402 -13.70 -0.96 34.01
CA GLN A 402 -12.36 -0.36 34.12
C GLN A 402 -11.93 -0.32 35.58
N PHE A 403 -10.65 -0.55 35.85
CA PHE A 403 -10.07 -0.44 37.18
C PHE A 403 -9.92 1.03 37.61
N ASP A 404 -10.04 1.29 38.90
CA ASP A 404 -9.86 2.67 39.44
C ASP A 404 -8.46 3.23 39.17
N THR A 405 -7.47 2.36 39.06
CA THR A 405 -6.08 2.70 38.71
C THR A 405 -5.90 3.17 37.24
N ASN A 406 -6.91 3.03 36.39
CA ASN A 406 -6.87 3.29 34.96
C ASN A 406 -5.80 2.50 34.17
N ASN A 407 -5.16 1.49 34.77
CA ASN A 407 -4.12 0.66 34.13
C ASN A 407 -4.67 -0.68 33.66
N GLY A 408 -5.95 -0.81 33.42
CA GLY A 408 -6.56 -2.03 32.91
C GLY A 408 -8.05 -2.09 33.13
N SER A 409 -8.63 -3.22 32.73
CA SER A 409 -10.05 -3.51 32.92
C SER A 409 -10.30 -5.01 33.12
N GLN A 410 -11.46 -5.33 33.70
CA GLN A 410 -12.00 -6.66 33.73
C GLN A 410 -13.10 -6.80 32.67
N PHE A 411 -13.14 -7.92 31.97
CA PHE A 411 -14.13 -8.24 30.94
C PHE A 411 -14.28 -9.76 30.78
N TYR A 412 -15.28 -10.20 30.01
CA TYR A 412 -15.54 -11.63 29.79
C TYR A 412 -15.47 -11.96 28.29
N ILE A 413 -14.74 -13.02 27.96
CA ILE A 413 -14.68 -13.59 26.60
C ILE A 413 -15.16 -15.05 26.70
N SER A 414 -16.17 -15.41 25.90
CA SER A 414 -16.74 -16.77 25.88
C SER A 414 -17.03 -17.35 27.29
N GLY A 415 -17.47 -16.48 28.21
CA GLY A 415 -17.81 -16.85 29.60
C GLY A 415 -16.61 -16.94 30.56
N ILE A 416 -15.38 -16.76 30.10
CA ILE A 416 -14.18 -16.73 30.95
C ILE A 416 -13.85 -15.26 31.30
N ARG A 417 -13.53 -15.05 32.57
CA ARG A 417 -13.06 -13.73 33.07
C ARG A 417 -11.66 -13.45 32.58
N PHE A 418 -11.45 -12.29 31.98
CA PHE A 418 -10.15 -11.76 31.60
C PHE A 418 -9.86 -10.45 32.35
N GLU A 419 -8.60 -10.21 32.65
CA GLU A 419 -8.10 -8.92 33.12
C GLU A 419 -6.99 -8.43 32.20
N SER A 420 -6.99 -7.13 31.94
CA SER A 420 -5.94 -6.47 31.17
C SER A 420 -5.02 -5.63 32.06
N ASN A 421 -3.77 -5.43 31.60
CA ASN A 421 -2.84 -4.46 32.15
C ASN A 421 -2.19 -3.71 30.99
N TYR A 422 -2.38 -2.38 30.97
CA TYR A 422 -1.93 -1.54 29.84
C TYR A 422 -0.44 -1.20 29.87
N ASP A 423 0.15 -1.24 31.08
CA ASP A 423 1.57 -0.98 31.29
C ASP A 423 2.09 -1.75 32.52
N GLY A 424 2.69 -2.89 32.26
CA GLY A 424 3.28 -3.76 33.27
C GLY A 424 4.53 -3.19 33.97
N SER A 425 4.90 -1.94 33.71
CA SER A 425 6.00 -1.24 34.41
C SER A 425 5.50 -0.19 35.43
N GLN A 426 4.18 -0.03 35.54
CA GLN A 426 3.58 1.00 36.38
C GLN A 426 3.30 0.50 37.81
N ASP A 427 3.67 1.30 38.82
CA ASP A 427 3.24 1.09 40.20
C ASP A 427 1.75 1.43 40.36
N GLU A 428 1.05 0.77 41.29
CA GLU A 428 -0.35 1.05 41.57
C GLU A 428 -0.51 1.54 43.04
N ASP A 429 -0.99 2.76 43.21
CA ASP A 429 -1.29 3.45 44.47
C ASP A 429 -0.26 3.20 45.61
N ASN A 430 -0.44 2.13 46.39
CA ASN A 430 0.43 1.74 47.49
C ASN A 430 1.18 0.43 47.27
N LYS A 431 1.15 -0.15 46.05
CA LYS A 431 1.81 -1.39 45.71
C LYS A 431 2.96 -1.14 44.74
N ALA A 432 4.11 -1.73 45.05
CA ALA A 432 5.23 -1.75 44.12
C ALA A 432 4.87 -2.59 42.88
N ASN A 433 5.44 -2.25 41.74
CA ASN A 433 5.18 -2.91 40.47
C ASN A 433 5.35 -4.45 40.53
N ASP A 434 6.32 -4.95 41.29
CA ASP A 434 6.56 -6.41 41.43
C ASP A 434 5.37 -7.10 42.13
N GLU A 435 4.76 -6.45 43.13
CA GLU A 435 3.56 -6.98 43.80
C GLU A 435 2.38 -7.00 42.84
N VAL A 436 2.18 -5.95 42.07
CA VAL A 436 1.11 -5.85 41.04
C VAL A 436 1.24 -6.97 40.02
N LEU A 437 2.44 -7.18 39.47
CA LEU A 437 2.70 -8.23 38.50
C LEU A 437 2.55 -9.65 39.08
N SER A 438 3.00 -9.85 40.33
CA SER A 438 2.89 -11.15 41.01
C SER A 438 1.39 -11.53 41.23
N GLU A 439 0.57 -10.58 41.70
CA GLU A 439 -0.86 -10.77 41.82
C GLU A 439 -1.52 -11.04 40.46
N PHE A 440 -1.17 -10.26 39.43
CA PHE A 440 -1.73 -10.35 38.07
C PHE A 440 -1.43 -11.70 37.41
N LEU A 441 -0.22 -12.24 37.58
CA LEU A 441 0.21 -13.51 37.00
C LEU A 441 -0.05 -14.72 37.89
N SER A 442 -0.55 -14.53 39.12
CA SER A 442 -0.82 -15.61 40.09
C SER A 442 -1.68 -16.78 39.55
N PRO A 443 -2.67 -16.59 38.63
CA PRO A 443 -3.45 -17.68 38.08
C PRO A 443 -2.66 -18.71 37.27
N PHE A 444 -1.42 -18.38 36.88
CA PHE A 444 -0.55 -19.19 36.02
C PHE A 444 0.63 -19.83 36.78
N CYS A 445 0.78 -19.54 38.08
CA CYS A 445 1.82 -20.12 38.93
C CYS A 445 1.75 -21.64 38.93
N GLY A 446 2.87 -22.30 38.64
CA GLY A 446 2.99 -23.77 38.67
C GLY A 446 2.27 -24.53 37.56
N LEU A 447 1.63 -23.84 36.59
CA LEU A 447 1.00 -24.46 35.43
C LEU A 447 2.01 -24.63 34.31
N ASN A 448 1.93 -25.77 33.61
CA ASN A 448 2.65 -26.06 32.35
C ASN A 448 1.71 -26.09 31.14
N ASP A 449 0.42 -25.89 31.35
CA ASP A 449 -0.62 -25.78 30.32
C ASP A 449 -1.63 -24.71 30.75
N TYR A 450 -1.55 -23.53 30.13
CA TYR A 450 -2.36 -22.37 30.48
C TYR A 450 -3.80 -22.45 29.95
N THR A 451 -4.10 -23.42 29.07
CA THR A 451 -5.51 -23.70 28.68
C THR A 451 -6.36 -24.11 29.87
N GLN A 452 -5.74 -24.64 30.93
CA GLN A 452 -6.38 -25.08 32.16
C GLN A 452 -6.66 -23.97 33.18
N ALA A 453 -6.06 -22.79 32.99
CA ALA A 453 -6.28 -21.66 33.87
C ALA A 453 -7.77 -21.26 33.90
N LYS A 454 -8.27 -20.88 35.07
CA LYS A 454 -9.69 -20.51 35.27
C LYS A 454 -10.02 -19.12 34.76
N GLU A 455 -8.98 -18.26 34.61
CA GLU A 455 -9.07 -16.87 34.20
C GLU A 455 -8.05 -16.60 33.09
N GLY A 456 -8.28 -15.54 32.30
CA GLY A 456 -7.34 -15.06 31.30
C GLY A 456 -6.69 -13.75 31.71
N ARG A 457 -5.51 -13.48 31.13
CA ARG A 457 -4.75 -12.22 31.33
C ARG A 457 -4.19 -11.72 30.00
N VAL A 458 -4.26 -10.39 29.84
CA VAL A 458 -3.64 -9.69 28.71
C VAL A 458 -2.79 -8.56 29.25
N ILE A 459 -1.50 -8.57 28.97
CA ILE A 459 -0.57 -7.57 29.51
C ILE A 459 0.32 -6.96 28.42
N ALA A 460 0.51 -5.64 28.51
CA ALA A 460 1.55 -4.94 27.77
C ALA A 460 2.74 -4.67 28.69
N ILE A 461 3.91 -5.20 28.34
CA ILE A 461 5.10 -5.06 29.18
C ILE A 461 6.35 -4.95 28.29
N ASN A 462 7.36 -4.23 28.76
CA ASN A 462 8.66 -4.19 28.09
C ASN A 462 9.40 -5.53 28.32
N GLU A 463 10.12 -6.00 27.30
CA GLU A 463 10.85 -7.28 27.32
C GLU A 463 11.84 -7.37 28.48
N GLY A 464 12.70 -6.35 28.65
CA GLY A 464 13.66 -6.33 29.75
C GLY A 464 12.99 -6.37 31.12
N ARG A 465 11.91 -5.59 31.30
CA ARG A 465 11.15 -5.59 32.55
C ARG A 465 10.50 -6.94 32.85
N LEU A 466 9.98 -7.63 31.81
CA LEU A 466 9.40 -8.96 31.95
C LEU A 466 10.44 -9.99 32.41
N VAL A 467 11.62 -10.01 31.78
CA VAL A 467 12.70 -10.94 32.12
C VAL A 467 13.23 -10.65 33.53
N ASP A 468 13.45 -9.38 33.89
CA ASP A 468 13.89 -8.98 35.23
C ASP A 468 12.90 -9.44 36.29
N PHE A 469 11.59 -9.19 36.09
CA PHE A 469 10.54 -9.62 37.00
C PHE A 469 10.53 -11.15 37.18
N LEU A 470 10.50 -11.92 36.07
CA LEU A 470 10.44 -13.38 36.13
C LEU A 470 11.67 -13.99 36.84
N SER A 471 12.86 -13.38 36.69
CA SER A 471 14.09 -13.85 37.34
C SER A 471 14.05 -13.77 38.87
N MET A 472 13.20 -12.89 39.44
CA MET A 472 13.01 -12.71 40.87
C MET A 472 11.88 -13.53 41.45
N HIS A 473 11.07 -14.22 40.61
CA HIS A 473 9.85 -14.95 41.00
C HIS A 473 9.93 -16.44 40.67
N PRO A 474 10.55 -17.28 41.58
CA PRO A 474 10.72 -18.71 41.34
C PRO A 474 9.43 -19.49 41.10
N GLU A 475 8.30 -19.00 41.59
CA GLU A 475 6.96 -19.58 41.40
C GLU A 475 6.52 -19.52 39.92
N LEU A 476 7.09 -18.67 39.10
CA LEU A 476 6.87 -18.51 37.68
C LEU A 476 8.01 -19.09 36.81
N ARG A 477 8.86 -19.95 37.37
CA ARG A 477 10.05 -20.46 36.69
C ARG A 477 9.75 -21.14 35.35
N ILE A 478 8.63 -21.89 35.25
CA ILE A 478 8.23 -22.54 33.98
C ILE A 478 7.97 -21.48 32.89
N LEU A 479 7.31 -20.39 33.26
CA LEU A 479 7.08 -19.26 32.36
C LEU A 479 8.41 -18.56 32.00
N GLN A 480 9.29 -18.35 32.98
CA GLN A 480 10.60 -17.75 32.78
C GLN A 480 11.42 -18.55 31.76
N ASP A 481 11.61 -19.86 32.01
CA ASP A 481 12.41 -20.72 31.13
C ASP A 481 11.87 -20.72 29.69
N ASN A 482 10.53 -20.73 29.52
CA ASN A 482 9.90 -20.73 28.20
C ASN A 482 10.02 -19.37 27.48
N ILE A 483 9.86 -18.27 28.20
CA ILE A 483 9.99 -16.89 27.64
C ILE A 483 11.43 -16.59 27.29
N GLU A 484 12.39 -16.93 28.15
CA GLU A 484 13.82 -16.74 27.87
C GLU A 484 14.25 -17.56 26.65
N GLU A 485 13.81 -18.81 26.55
CA GLU A 485 14.06 -19.64 25.35
C GLU A 485 13.41 -19.04 24.10
N TYR A 486 12.19 -18.52 24.20
CA TYR A 486 11.49 -17.88 23.10
C TYR A 486 12.20 -16.62 22.59
N PHE A 487 12.67 -15.76 23.50
CA PHE A 487 13.43 -14.56 23.11
C PHE A 487 14.82 -14.92 22.61
N TYR A 488 15.51 -15.85 23.24
CA TYR A 488 16.82 -16.31 22.79
C TYR A 488 16.79 -16.90 21.38
N LYS A 489 15.73 -17.62 21.04
CA LYS A 489 15.53 -18.19 19.70
C LYS A 489 14.77 -17.25 18.75
N GLU A 490 14.68 -15.96 19.06
CA GLU A 490 14.00 -14.94 18.24
C GLU A 490 12.58 -15.36 17.81
N GLY A 491 11.83 -16.00 18.72
CA GLY A 491 10.48 -16.46 18.46
C GLY A 491 10.33 -17.83 17.81
N HIS A 492 11.43 -18.58 17.63
CA HIS A 492 11.39 -19.94 17.08
C HIS A 492 11.13 -21.06 18.12
N ALA A 493 11.08 -20.74 19.43
CA ALA A 493 10.73 -21.71 20.44
C ALA A 493 9.22 -21.93 20.51
N GLU A 494 8.81 -23.17 20.83
CA GLU A 494 7.40 -23.46 21.11
C GLU A 494 6.99 -22.84 22.45
N LEU A 495 5.87 -22.12 22.41
CA LEU A 495 5.25 -21.56 23.60
C LEU A 495 4.41 -22.62 24.32
N LEU A 496 4.28 -22.47 25.63
CA LEU A 496 3.40 -23.30 26.44
C LEU A 496 1.95 -23.26 25.92
N PRO A 497 1.20 -24.37 25.98
CA PRO A 497 -0.21 -24.36 25.58
C PRO A 497 -1.00 -23.29 26.34
N GLY A 498 -1.78 -22.50 25.62
CA GLY A 498 -2.53 -21.38 26.17
C GLY A 498 -1.76 -20.09 26.43
N LEU A 499 -0.43 -20.07 26.17
CA LEU A 499 0.41 -18.88 26.20
C LEU A 499 0.55 -18.28 24.78
N MET A 500 0.48 -16.96 24.67
CA MET A 500 0.85 -16.20 23.48
C MET A 500 1.77 -15.05 23.88
N VAL A 501 2.91 -14.98 23.24
CA VAL A 501 3.88 -13.88 23.38
C VAL A 501 4.00 -13.18 22.03
N ILE A 502 3.71 -11.90 21.99
CA ILE A 502 3.81 -11.06 20.80
C ILE A 502 4.93 -10.04 21.00
N ASN A 503 5.97 -10.13 20.19
CA ASN A 503 7.05 -9.13 20.19
C ASN A 503 6.84 -8.14 19.05
N LEU A 504 6.30 -6.96 19.36
CA LEU A 504 6.04 -5.91 18.36
C LEU A 504 7.32 -5.23 17.84
N ASN A 505 8.48 -5.44 18.48
CA ASN A 505 9.78 -4.96 17.97
C ASN A 505 10.13 -5.63 16.63
N LEU A 506 9.54 -6.79 16.33
CA LEU A 506 9.75 -7.52 15.08
C LEU A 506 8.77 -7.09 13.96
N ARG A 507 7.82 -6.18 14.25
CA ARG A 507 6.82 -5.75 13.26
C ARG A 507 7.41 -4.78 12.25
N SER A 508 7.21 -5.07 10.97
CA SER A 508 7.56 -4.18 9.85
C SER A 508 6.36 -3.32 9.42
N VAL A 509 6.58 -2.01 9.32
CA VAL A 509 5.56 -1.07 8.81
C VAL A 509 5.45 -1.08 7.28
N THR A 510 6.40 -1.70 6.57
CA THR A 510 6.45 -1.80 5.11
C THR A 510 6.13 -3.20 4.58
N ALA A 511 5.96 -4.19 5.44
CA ALA A 511 5.57 -5.53 5.05
C ALA A 511 4.17 -5.52 4.40
N ARG A 512 4.07 -6.17 3.23
CA ARG A 512 2.81 -6.40 2.50
C ARG A 512 2.41 -7.86 2.64
N ASP A 513 1.17 -8.10 2.88
CA ASP A 513 0.63 -9.45 2.82
C ASP A 513 0.29 -9.80 1.36
N VAL A 514 1.08 -10.70 0.76
CA VAL A 514 0.91 -11.10 -0.64
C VAL A 514 -0.32 -11.99 -0.81
N GLU A 515 -0.62 -12.85 0.19
CA GLU A 515 -1.72 -13.81 0.12
C GLU A 515 -3.08 -13.11 0.27
N SER A 516 -3.24 -12.28 1.30
CA SER A 516 -4.47 -11.52 1.54
C SER A 516 -4.56 -10.22 0.72
N LYS A 517 -3.50 -9.87 -0.04
CA LYS A 517 -3.36 -8.58 -0.75
C LYS A 517 -3.54 -7.35 0.15
N THR A 518 -3.29 -7.51 1.45
CA THR A 518 -3.41 -6.41 2.40
C THR A 518 -2.23 -5.45 2.23
N PRO A 519 -2.47 -4.15 2.08
CA PRO A 519 -1.40 -3.15 1.98
C PRO A 519 -0.61 -3.06 3.29
N SER A 520 0.61 -2.54 3.21
CA SER A 520 1.46 -2.30 4.39
C SER A 520 0.80 -1.35 5.40
N LEU A 521 1.27 -1.39 6.65
CA LEU A 521 0.80 -0.45 7.69
C LEU A 521 1.06 1.00 7.30
N LEU A 522 2.18 1.29 6.61
CA LEU A 522 2.46 2.61 6.07
C LEU A 522 1.39 3.04 5.07
N ALA A 523 1.06 2.18 4.10
CA ALA A 523 0.04 2.49 3.10
C ALA A 523 -1.34 2.68 3.74
N GLN A 524 -1.71 1.81 4.68
CA GLN A 524 -2.97 1.92 5.42
C GLN A 524 -3.04 3.24 6.21
N GLN A 525 -2.00 3.57 7.00
CA GLN A 525 -1.97 4.82 7.78
C GLN A 525 -2.01 6.05 6.87
N MET A 526 -1.28 6.05 5.76
CA MET A 526 -1.34 7.13 4.79
C MET A 526 -2.76 7.33 4.27
N LYS A 527 -3.42 6.26 3.84
CA LYS A 527 -4.81 6.31 3.33
C LYS A 527 -5.80 6.74 4.42
N GLN A 528 -5.64 6.27 5.66
CA GLN A 528 -6.52 6.66 6.77
C GLN A 528 -6.35 8.13 7.16
N LEU A 529 -5.11 8.63 7.26
CA LEU A 529 -4.84 10.03 7.64
C LEU A 529 -5.18 11.04 6.53
N THR A 530 -5.28 10.58 5.28
CA THR A 530 -5.62 11.43 4.13
C THR A 530 -7.04 11.19 3.60
N ARG A 531 -7.85 10.37 4.27
CA ARG A 531 -9.21 10.02 3.83
C ARG A 531 -10.11 11.25 3.66
N PRO A 532 -10.94 11.32 2.60
CA PRO A 532 -11.70 12.52 2.25
C PRO A 532 -12.63 13.03 3.36
N GLU A 533 -13.16 12.12 4.19
CA GLU A 533 -14.09 12.45 5.27
C GLU A 533 -13.44 13.34 6.34
N LEU A 534 -12.16 13.10 6.65
CA LEU A 534 -11.39 13.94 7.57
C LEU A 534 -11.21 15.36 7.03
N TRP A 535 -11.04 15.48 5.70
CA TRP A 535 -10.66 16.73 5.02
C TRP A 535 -11.83 17.45 4.36
N SER A 536 -13.08 17.10 4.69
CA SER A 536 -14.30 17.68 4.12
C SER A 536 -14.36 19.20 4.26
N LYS A 537 -13.87 19.76 5.38
CA LYS A 537 -13.79 21.22 5.61
C LYS A 537 -12.90 21.94 4.58
N CYS A 538 -11.91 21.26 4.01
CA CYS A 538 -11.01 21.84 3.00
C CYS A 538 -11.65 21.99 1.62
N GLN A 539 -12.78 21.32 1.34
CA GLN A 539 -13.49 21.44 0.05
C GLN A 539 -14.02 22.84 -0.18
N ASN A 540 -14.44 23.52 0.87
CA ASN A 540 -15.00 24.88 0.81
C ASN A 540 -14.03 25.97 1.29
N CYS A 541 -12.74 25.63 1.44
CA CYS A 541 -11.74 26.59 1.90
C CYS A 541 -11.36 27.57 0.77
N PRO A 542 -11.39 28.89 1.00
CA PRO A 542 -11.13 29.89 -0.04
C PRO A 542 -9.72 29.84 -0.63
N VAL A 543 -8.77 29.23 0.08
CA VAL A 543 -7.37 29.08 -0.35
C VAL A 543 -7.04 27.64 -0.79
N ALA A 544 -8.05 26.78 -0.95
CA ALA A 544 -7.86 25.35 -1.25
C ALA A 544 -6.95 25.08 -2.45
N ASP A 545 -7.13 25.86 -3.53
CA ASP A 545 -6.37 25.68 -4.78
C ASP A 545 -4.88 26.09 -4.66
N ARG A 546 -4.52 26.79 -3.58
CA ARG A 546 -3.16 27.25 -3.32
C ARG A 546 -2.57 26.64 -2.04
N CYS A 547 -3.33 25.81 -1.34
CA CYS A 547 -2.94 25.20 -0.09
C CYS A 547 -2.07 23.95 -0.33
N PHE A 548 -0.81 23.98 0.12
CA PHE A 548 0.08 22.84 -0.02
C PHE A 548 -0.36 21.65 0.84
N ILE A 549 -0.99 21.85 1.99
CA ILE A 549 -1.51 20.76 2.84
C ILE A 549 -2.59 20.01 2.06
N LYS A 550 -3.53 20.72 1.44
CA LYS A 550 -4.56 20.08 0.62
C LYS A 550 -3.95 19.34 -0.56
N TYR A 551 -2.98 19.94 -1.25
CA TYR A 551 -2.24 19.28 -2.33
C TYR A 551 -1.59 17.97 -1.85
N ASN A 552 -0.88 18.01 -0.71
CA ASN A 552 -0.22 16.85 -0.14
C ASN A 552 -1.24 15.73 0.15
N VAL A 553 -2.35 16.06 0.80
CA VAL A 553 -3.42 15.11 1.14
C VAL A 553 -4.06 14.50 -0.11
N ASP A 554 -4.46 15.33 -1.06
CA ASP A 554 -5.14 14.89 -2.29
C ASP A 554 -4.25 13.94 -3.13
N THR A 555 -2.92 14.10 -3.05
CA THR A 555 -1.99 13.22 -3.76
C THR A 555 -2.13 11.76 -3.35
N PHE A 556 -2.20 11.50 -2.05
CA PHE A 556 -2.27 10.13 -1.54
C PHE A 556 -3.65 9.49 -1.74
N GLN A 557 -4.67 10.28 -2.05
CA GLN A 557 -6.01 9.82 -2.41
C GLN A 557 -6.26 9.79 -3.93
N ASP A 558 -5.29 10.25 -4.72
CA ASP A 558 -5.43 10.21 -6.18
C ASP A 558 -5.57 8.79 -6.69
N THR A 559 -6.60 8.56 -7.50
CA THR A 559 -7.00 7.22 -7.96
C THR A 559 -6.02 6.62 -8.98
N SER A 560 -5.32 7.49 -9.72
CA SER A 560 -4.41 7.04 -10.78
C SER A 560 -3.00 6.77 -10.29
N ALA A 561 -2.57 7.45 -9.24
CA ALA A 561 -1.17 7.39 -8.86
C ALA A 561 -0.91 7.49 -7.34
N GLY A 562 -1.93 7.68 -6.51
CA GLY A 562 -1.73 7.73 -5.05
C GLY A 562 -1.04 6.47 -4.51
N ASP A 563 -1.41 5.30 -5.01
CA ASP A 563 -0.81 4.04 -4.60
C ASP A 563 0.65 3.92 -5.07
N GLU A 564 0.98 4.44 -6.27
CA GLU A 564 2.35 4.46 -6.76
C GLU A 564 3.24 5.42 -5.95
N VAL A 565 2.73 6.59 -5.57
CA VAL A 565 3.45 7.52 -4.68
C VAL A 565 3.72 6.88 -3.32
N ILE A 566 2.72 6.20 -2.75
CA ILE A 566 2.87 5.45 -1.50
C ILE A 566 3.92 4.34 -1.67
N ASN A 567 3.88 3.57 -2.76
CA ASN A 567 4.86 2.52 -3.04
C ASN A 567 6.31 3.06 -3.10
N ARG A 568 6.50 4.25 -3.69
CA ARG A 568 7.81 4.91 -3.74
C ARG A 568 8.27 5.39 -2.36
N LEU A 569 7.35 5.87 -1.53
CA LEU A 569 7.65 6.19 -0.13
C LEU A 569 8.00 4.94 0.69
N GLU A 570 7.24 3.86 0.53
CA GLU A 570 7.57 2.57 1.18
C GLU A 570 8.98 2.11 0.82
N TRP A 571 9.39 2.29 -0.44
CA TRP A 571 10.74 1.92 -0.88
C TRP A 571 11.83 2.72 -0.15
N LEU A 572 11.61 4.02 0.10
CA LEU A 572 12.53 4.85 0.90
C LEU A 572 12.62 4.34 2.34
N VAL A 573 11.46 4.12 2.98
CA VAL A 573 11.41 3.64 4.38
C VAL A 573 12.03 2.25 4.50
N ARG A 574 11.70 1.34 3.59
CA ARG A 574 12.26 -0.02 3.55
C ARG A 574 13.78 -0.01 3.39
N THR A 575 14.30 0.87 2.55
CA THR A 575 15.76 1.02 2.36
C THR A 575 16.49 1.42 3.66
N ILE A 576 15.86 2.26 4.48
CA ILE A 576 16.45 2.62 5.79
C ILE A 576 16.39 1.44 6.76
N VAL A 577 15.29 0.70 6.78
CA VAL A 577 15.17 -0.52 7.58
C VAL A 577 16.26 -1.51 7.19
N TYR A 578 16.45 -1.79 5.91
CA TYR A 578 17.49 -2.68 5.40
C TYR A 578 18.91 -2.22 5.76
N LYS A 579 19.10 -0.90 5.84
CA LYS A 579 20.42 -0.33 6.17
C LYS A 579 20.78 -0.48 7.64
N ARG A 580 19.82 -0.34 8.54
CA ARG A 580 20.08 -0.13 9.96
C ARG A 580 19.40 -1.14 10.88
N GLU A 581 18.69 -2.15 10.35
CA GLU A 581 17.88 -3.06 11.17
C GLU A 581 16.96 -2.27 12.13
N LEU A 582 16.28 -1.28 11.59
CA LEU A 582 15.57 -0.27 12.35
C LEU A 582 14.13 -0.71 12.64
N HIS A 583 13.78 -0.86 13.91
CA HIS A 583 12.38 -0.92 14.30
C HIS A 583 11.72 0.46 14.23
N ILE A 584 10.62 0.57 13.48
CA ILE A 584 9.79 1.78 13.33
C ILE A 584 8.46 1.54 14.05
N THR A 585 8.21 2.32 15.10
CA THR A 585 6.94 2.24 15.84
C THR A 585 5.79 2.89 15.05
N MET A 586 4.55 2.55 15.40
CA MET A 586 3.38 3.22 14.83
C MET A 586 3.35 4.73 15.15
N ARG A 587 3.93 5.12 16.28
CA ARG A 587 4.08 6.54 16.64
C ARG A 587 5.06 7.26 15.71
N ASP A 588 6.24 6.66 15.45
CA ASP A 588 7.22 7.21 14.52
C ASP A 588 6.61 7.35 13.10
N LEU A 589 5.88 6.32 12.66
CA LEU A 589 5.21 6.33 11.36
C LEU A 589 4.17 7.45 11.25
N ARG A 590 3.28 7.58 12.24
CA ARG A 590 2.25 8.64 12.27
C ARG A 590 2.88 10.03 12.37
N SER A 591 3.95 10.17 13.15
CA SER A 591 4.70 11.43 13.28
C SER A 591 5.33 11.85 11.95
N MET A 592 5.98 10.93 11.25
CA MET A 592 6.53 11.18 9.91
C MET A 592 5.45 11.60 8.92
N ILE A 593 4.34 10.85 8.86
CA ILE A 593 3.23 11.17 7.94
C ILE A 593 2.66 12.55 8.25
N ALA A 594 2.43 12.86 9.52
CA ALA A 594 1.94 14.18 9.94
C ALA A 594 2.87 15.29 9.45
N TRP A 595 4.17 15.14 9.67
CA TRP A 595 5.17 16.08 9.18
C TRP A 595 5.15 16.20 7.65
N MET A 596 5.03 15.11 6.92
CA MET A 596 4.94 15.14 5.46
C MET A 596 3.76 15.94 4.96
N LEU A 597 2.61 15.81 5.62
CA LEU A 597 1.36 16.43 5.17
C LEU A 597 1.31 17.93 5.48
N THR A 598 1.69 18.33 6.70
CA THR A 598 1.40 19.67 7.23
C THR A 598 2.62 20.53 7.52
N ARG A 599 3.81 19.93 7.68
CA ARG A 599 5.01 20.62 8.17
C ARG A 599 4.79 21.32 9.50
N ASP A 600 3.86 20.85 10.32
CA ASP A 600 3.44 21.47 11.57
C ASP A 600 2.85 22.90 11.40
N TYR A 601 2.39 23.25 10.19
CA TYR A 601 1.67 24.49 9.96
C TYR A 601 0.19 24.33 10.30
N SER A 602 -0.38 25.35 10.94
CA SER A 602 -1.83 25.50 11.09
C SER A 602 -2.47 26.06 9.83
N CYS A 603 -3.80 25.94 9.71
CA CYS A 603 -4.53 26.53 8.58
C CYS A 603 -4.33 28.05 8.48
N ASP A 604 -4.24 28.76 9.60
CA ASP A 604 -4.10 30.22 9.62
C ASP A 604 -2.68 30.64 9.24
N GLU A 605 -1.66 29.88 9.66
CA GLU A 605 -0.30 30.09 9.19
C GLU A 605 -0.18 29.90 7.67
N VAL A 606 -0.83 28.86 7.10
CA VAL A 606 -0.85 28.64 5.66
C VAL A 606 -1.55 29.78 4.91
N LYS A 607 -2.68 30.27 5.42
CA LYS A 607 -3.36 31.44 4.82
C LYS A 607 -2.46 32.66 4.82
N THR A 608 -1.82 32.94 5.97
CA THR A 608 -0.87 34.07 6.11
C THR A 608 0.30 33.93 5.13
N LEU A 609 0.86 32.72 4.99
CA LEU A 609 1.92 32.49 3.99
C LEU A 609 1.45 32.77 2.56
N ILE A 610 0.24 32.32 2.20
CA ILE A 610 -0.33 32.55 0.87
C ILE A 610 -0.53 34.04 0.60
N GLU A 611 -0.92 34.83 1.60
CA GLU A 611 -1.08 36.28 1.48
C GLU A 611 0.27 37.00 1.36
N LEU A 612 1.26 36.63 2.17
CA LEU A 612 2.56 37.29 2.21
C LEU A 612 3.41 37.04 0.95
N VAL A 613 3.35 35.83 0.38
CA VAL A 613 4.27 35.39 -0.67
C VAL A 613 3.71 35.65 -2.08
N ASN A 614 2.51 36.28 -2.20
CA ASN A 614 1.79 36.37 -3.48
C ASN A 614 1.68 35.00 -4.17
N ALA A 615 1.63 34.00 -3.38
CA ALA A 615 1.11 32.65 -3.42
C ALA A 615 1.65 31.61 -4.40
N ASN A 616 2.52 31.92 -5.31
CA ASN A 616 2.88 30.96 -6.36
C ASN A 616 4.09 30.07 -6.02
N ASN A 617 4.74 30.25 -4.87
CA ASN A 617 6.02 29.62 -4.55
C ASN A 617 6.16 29.13 -3.12
N ILE A 618 5.12 28.55 -2.52
CA ILE A 618 5.26 27.95 -1.18
C ILE A 618 5.84 26.53 -1.36
N PRO A 619 7.09 26.28 -0.95
CA PRO A 619 7.83 25.05 -1.32
C PRO A 619 7.60 23.89 -0.34
N GLU A 620 6.44 23.79 0.34
CA GLU A 620 6.23 22.81 1.41
C GLU A 620 5.50 21.54 0.94
N TYR A 621 5.85 21.05 -0.23
CA TYR A 621 5.29 19.81 -0.77
C TYR A 621 5.75 18.57 0.00
N TYR A 622 4.94 17.49 -0.03
CA TYR A 622 5.26 16.23 0.65
C TYR A 622 6.57 15.60 0.20
N TRP A 623 7.02 15.77 -1.04
CA TRP A 623 8.29 15.24 -1.52
C TRP A 623 9.53 15.94 -0.92
N GLN A 624 9.32 17.02 -0.17
CA GLN A 624 10.36 17.69 0.62
C GLN A 624 10.33 17.29 2.10
N TYR A 625 9.63 16.23 2.47
CA TYR A 625 9.34 15.77 3.82
C TYR A 625 10.56 15.65 4.74
N TYR A 626 11.72 15.38 4.21
CA TYR A 626 12.97 15.23 4.97
C TYR A 626 13.96 16.36 4.72
N TYR A 627 13.68 17.24 3.79
CA TYR A 627 14.58 18.33 3.46
C TYR A 627 13.99 19.66 3.91
N PHE A 628 14.83 20.40 4.66
CA PHE A 628 14.45 21.74 5.14
C PHE A 628 15.08 22.76 4.25
N ASN A 629 14.29 23.47 3.53
CA ASN A 629 14.70 24.70 2.96
C ASN A 629 14.15 25.84 3.81
N LEU A 630 14.92 26.19 4.80
CA LEU A 630 14.58 27.21 5.77
C LEU A 630 14.53 28.63 5.19
N THR A 631 15.21 28.79 4.06
CA THR A 631 15.17 29.95 3.21
C THR A 631 14.86 29.45 1.83
N ALA A 632 13.62 29.57 1.39
CA ALA A 632 13.26 29.38 0.00
C ALA A 632 13.59 30.69 -0.74
N PRO A 633 14.79 30.82 -1.34
CA PRO A 633 15.09 31.99 -2.13
C PRO A 633 14.19 31.93 -3.37
N VAL A 634 13.35 32.94 -3.53
CA VAL A 634 12.58 33.14 -4.76
C VAL A 634 13.46 33.89 -5.74
N VAL A 635 13.80 33.23 -6.82
CA VAL A 635 14.53 33.88 -7.93
C VAL A 635 13.49 34.44 -8.90
N TYR A 636 13.50 35.76 -9.08
CA TYR A 636 12.69 36.41 -10.10
C TYR A 636 13.48 36.39 -11.42
N PRO A 637 12.97 35.73 -12.48
CA PRO A 637 13.71 35.58 -13.75
C PRO A 637 14.09 36.92 -14.40
N ASP A 638 13.22 37.93 -14.25
CA ASP A 638 13.35 39.23 -14.94
C ASP A 638 14.28 40.22 -14.24
N ALA A 639 14.71 39.95 -13.00
CA ALA A 639 15.41 40.94 -12.20
C ALA A 639 16.75 40.48 -11.62
N ASN A 640 17.18 39.23 -11.77
CA ASN A 640 18.32 38.67 -11.04
C ASN A 640 18.23 38.91 -9.50
N LYS A 641 16.99 39.08 -9.01
CA LYS A 641 16.71 39.41 -7.61
C LYS A 641 16.35 38.15 -6.86
N VAL A 642 17.03 37.93 -5.75
CA VAL A 642 16.75 36.86 -4.81
C VAL A 642 16.09 37.48 -3.57
N GLU A 643 14.87 37.12 -3.29
CA GLU A 643 14.21 37.46 -2.02
C GLU A 643 14.18 36.24 -1.13
N TYR A 644 14.63 36.43 0.11
CA TYR A 644 14.60 35.41 1.15
C TYR A 644 13.37 35.65 2.01
N PHE A 645 12.47 34.64 2.03
CA PHE A 645 11.40 34.63 3.02
C PHE A 645 11.93 33.93 4.25
N ASN A 646 12.02 34.67 5.37
CA ASN A 646 12.28 34.10 6.68
C ASN A 646 11.04 33.33 7.15
N LEU A 647 10.85 32.13 6.61
CA LEU A 647 9.91 31.17 7.17
C LEU A 647 10.47 30.69 8.51
N PRO A 648 9.61 30.50 9.53
CA PRO A 648 10.08 29.93 10.77
C PRO A 648 10.82 28.62 10.48
N THR A 649 12.01 28.50 11.05
CA THR A 649 12.87 27.34 10.89
C THR A 649 12.21 26.14 11.55
N LEU A 650 11.50 25.35 10.76
CA LEU A 650 10.87 24.11 11.20
C LEU A 650 11.79 22.93 10.86
N ASP A 651 12.96 22.86 11.51
CA ASP A 651 13.79 21.66 11.42
C ASP A 651 13.16 20.54 12.26
N SER A 652 12.89 19.39 11.65
CA SER A 652 12.38 18.24 12.37
C SER A 652 13.51 17.51 13.08
N ASN A 653 13.37 17.33 14.38
CA ASN A 653 14.21 16.42 15.15
C ASN A 653 13.59 15.02 15.26
N ASP A 654 12.47 14.78 14.59
CA ASP A 654 11.84 13.46 14.52
C ASP A 654 12.84 12.40 14.03
N ARG A 655 12.87 11.28 14.74
CA ARG A 655 13.83 10.20 14.50
C ARG A 655 13.75 9.67 13.08
N LEU A 656 12.56 9.33 12.61
CA LEU A 656 12.38 8.72 11.30
C LEU A 656 12.62 9.73 10.17
N VAL A 657 12.16 10.96 10.33
CA VAL A 657 12.40 12.04 9.37
C VAL A 657 13.90 12.30 9.21
N LYS A 658 14.67 12.31 10.30
CA LYS A 658 16.14 12.44 10.23
C LYS A 658 16.80 11.31 9.45
N LEU A 659 16.40 10.08 9.72
CA LEU A 659 16.96 8.91 9.05
C LEU A 659 16.65 8.90 7.55
N LEU A 660 15.44 9.35 7.17
CA LEU A 660 15.05 9.46 5.76
C LEU A 660 15.93 10.44 4.95
N ARG A 661 16.63 11.38 5.60
CA ARG A 661 17.63 12.24 4.91
C ARG A 661 18.74 11.44 4.24
N GLU A 662 19.06 10.27 4.76
CA GLU A 662 20.08 9.39 4.20
C GLU A 662 19.68 8.78 2.86
N THR A 663 18.38 8.78 2.55
CA THR A 663 17.81 8.32 1.27
C THR A 663 17.51 9.46 0.30
N ASP A 664 18.01 10.67 0.53
CA ASP A 664 17.74 11.82 -0.33
C ASP A 664 18.18 11.56 -1.78
N VAL A 665 17.21 11.34 -2.63
CA VAL A 665 17.38 11.07 -4.07
C VAL A 665 18.05 12.22 -4.83
N ALA A 666 18.04 13.43 -4.26
CA ALA A 666 18.69 14.60 -4.82
C ALA A 666 20.09 14.83 -4.23
N GLY A 667 20.51 14.03 -3.25
CA GLY A 667 21.83 14.11 -2.64
C GLY A 667 22.93 13.46 -3.46
N VAL A 668 22.57 12.61 -4.44
CA VAL A 668 23.52 11.85 -5.26
C VAL A 668 23.43 12.29 -6.72
N ALA A 669 24.57 12.69 -7.29
CA ALA A 669 24.67 12.95 -8.71
C ALA A 669 24.68 11.63 -9.50
N LEU A 670 23.71 11.46 -10.39
CA LEU A 670 23.65 10.38 -11.37
C LEU A 670 23.72 11.00 -12.78
N PRO A 671 24.94 11.24 -13.32
CA PRO A 671 25.12 12.12 -14.48
C PRO A 671 24.28 11.75 -15.70
N ALA A 672 24.11 10.48 -15.99
CA ALA A 672 23.29 10.02 -17.12
C ALA A 672 21.81 10.39 -16.92
N PHE A 673 21.32 10.20 -15.71
CA PHE A 673 19.94 10.45 -15.34
C PHE A 673 19.67 11.95 -15.15
N ASP A 674 20.57 12.67 -14.50
CA ASP A 674 20.45 14.13 -14.30
C ASP A 674 20.47 14.86 -15.63
N ARG A 675 21.30 14.40 -16.58
CA ARG A 675 21.32 14.88 -17.96
C ARG A 675 20.01 14.59 -18.69
N ASP A 676 19.46 13.39 -18.53
CA ASP A 676 18.18 13.02 -19.12
C ASP A 676 17.05 13.90 -18.55
N LEU A 677 17.00 14.09 -17.24
CA LEU A 677 16.08 15.03 -16.59
C LEU A 677 16.25 16.45 -17.13
N TYR A 678 17.48 16.96 -17.23
CA TYR A 678 17.75 18.31 -17.73
C TYR A 678 17.21 18.53 -19.14
N TYR A 679 17.42 17.59 -20.06
CA TYR A 679 16.89 17.69 -21.43
C TYR A 679 15.37 17.50 -21.48
N ARG A 680 14.82 16.74 -20.59
CA ARG A 680 13.38 16.48 -20.49
C ARG A 680 12.61 17.66 -19.91
N ILE A 681 13.22 18.48 -19.06
CA ILE A 681 12.67 19.72 -18.51
C ILE A 681 12.10 20.65 -19.60
N LYS A 682 12.62 20.58 -20.82
CA LYS A 682 12.11 21.36 -21.97
C LYS A 682 10.74 20.87 -22.48
N ARG A 683 10.20 19.74 -21.94
CA ARG A 683 8.89 19.17 -22.31
C ARG A 683 8.14 18.72 -21.07
N PRO A 684 7.64 19.65 -20.23
CA PRO A 684 7.08 19.33 -18.93
C PRO A 684 5.88 18.36 -18.97
N ASN A 685 5.14 18.28 -20.08
CA ASN A 685 3.93 17.46 -20.17
C ASN A 685 4.17 15.96 -20.39
N ASP A 686 5.40 15.52 -20.70
CA ASP A 686 5.68 14.13 -21.05
C ASP A 686 6.05 13.25 -19.84
N TYR A 687 6.16 13.83 -18.62
CA TYR A 687 6.85 13.20 -17.51
C TYR A 687 6.08 13.10 -16.20
N ILE A 688 4.83 13.53 -16.15
CA ILE A 688 4.03 13.51 -14.94
C ILE A 688 3.05 12.35 -15.04
N ILE A 689 3.09 11.40 -14.09
CA ILE A 689 2.10 10.32 -13.96
C ILE A 689 0.68 10.92 -13.83
N PHE A 690 0.59 12.15 -13.34
CA PHE A 690 -0.63 12.93 -13.07
C PHE A 690 -0.92 13.98 -14.14
N SER A 691 -1.00 13.61 -15.40
CA SER A 691 -1.22 14.57 -16.52
C SER A 691 -2.49 15.44 -16.36
N ASP A 692 -3.46 14.99 -15.55
CA ASP A 692 -4.75 15.66 -15.36
C ASP A 692 -4.84 16.51 -14.09
N ARG A 693 -3.80 16.53 -13.26
CA ARG A 693 -3.82 17.23 -11.98
C ARG A 693 -3.65 18.72 -12.16
N LYS A 694 -4.78 19.43 -12.25
CA LYS A 694 -4.85 20.89 -12.36
C LYS A 694 -4.75 21.56 -10.99
N HIS A 695 -3.63 21.42 -10.30
CA HIS A 695 -3.39 22.27 -9.14
C HIS A 695 -2.59 23.50 -9.57
N SER A 696 -3.01 24.69 -9.16
CA SER A 696 -2.33 25.94 -9.55
C SER A 696 -0.85 25.95 -9.12
N LEU A 697 -0.54 25.36 -7.97
CA LEU A 697 0.83 25.23 -7.46
C LEU A 697 1.72 24.38 -8.36
N LEU A 698 1.22 23.28 -8.96
CA LEU A 698 1.98 22.47 -9.89
C LEU A 698 2.25 23.17 -11.21
N LYS A 699 1.28 23.93 -11.70
CA LYS A 699 1.45 24.70 -12.93
C LYS A 699 2.59 25.70 -12.78
N ASP A 700 2.59 26.43 -11.67
CA ASP A 700 3.64 27.42 -11.39
C ASP A 700 5.00 26.77 -11.14
N PHE A 701 5.02 25.60 -10.48
CA PHE A 701 6.23 24.80 -10.30
C PHE A 701 6.81 24.35 -11.66
N ASN A 702 5.97 23.89 -12.57
CA ASN A 702 6.40 23.43 -13.89
C ASN A 702 6.77 24.60 -14.83
N ASP A 703 6.05 25.70 -14.79
CA ASP A 703 6.23 26.82 -15.71
C ASP A 703 7.43 27.72 -15.34
N HIS A 704 7.77 27.83 -14.04
CA HIS A 704 8.78 28.80 -13.56
C HIS A 704 10.10 28.16 -13.10
N ASN A 705 10.25 26.85 -13.14
CA ASN A 705 11.22 26.20 -12.26
C ASN A 705 12.59 25.92 -12.83
N LEU A 706 12.84 26.06 -14.13
CA LEU A 706 13.98 25.31 -14.63
C LEU A 706 14.80 25.93 -15.74
N ILE A 707 14.68 27.22 -15.96
CA ILE A 707 15.39 27.89 -17.06
C ILE A 707 16.26 29.05 -16.53
N ILE A 708 17.23 28.73 -15.67
CA ILE A 708 18.36 29.63 -15.50
C ILE A 708 19.59 28.81 -15.88
N PRO A 709 20.23 29.10 -17.02
CA PRO A 709 21.50 28.49 -17.35
C PRO A 709 22.51 28.81 -16.26
N SER A 710 23.18 27.80 -15.73
CA SER A 710 24.11 27.94 -14.61
C SER A 710 25.26 28.92 -14.85
N TYR A 711 25.56 29.23 -16.10
CA TYR A 711 26.60 30.18 -16.49
C TYR A 711 26.17 31.66 -16.40
N GLU A 712 24.88 31.97 -16.28
CA GLU A 712 24.37 33.34 -16.11
C GLU A 712 24.24 33.75 -14.62
N VAL A 713 24.47 32.83 -13.71
CA VAL A 713 24.35 33.03 -12.28
C VAL A 713 25.56 33.76 -11.73
N LYS A 714 25.39 35.01 -11.36
CA LYS A 714 26.48 35.90 -10.92
C LYS A 714 26.71 35.95 -9.41
N SER A 715 25.81 35.42 -8.58
CA SER A 715 25.93 35.42 -7.12
C SER A 715 25.79 34.02 -6.51
N ASP A 716 26.44 33.79 -5.38
CA ASP A 716 26.34 32.53 -4.66
C ASP A 716 24.90 32.23 -4.17
N ASP A 717 24.14 33.28 -3.85
CA ASP A 717 22.77 33.19 -3.41
C ASP A 717 21.86 32.66 -4.53
N VAL A 718 22.02 33.18 -5.76
CA VAL A 718 21.26 32.69 -6.92
C VAL A 718 21.66 31.26 -7.25
N ARG A 719 22.94 30.90 -7.10
CA ARG A 719 23.42 29.52 -7.29
C ARG A 719 22.79 28.57 -6.29
N MET A 720 22.73 28.95 -5.00
CA MET A 720 22.06 28.16 -3.97
C MET A 720 20.56 28.00 -4.27
N ALA A 721 19.88 29.07 -4.70
CA ALA A 721 18.47 29.01 -5.06
C ALA A 721 18.20 28.07 -6.23
N VAL A 722 19.00 28.17 -7.30
CA VAL A 722 18.89 27.28 -8.47
C VAL A 722 19.15 25.83 -8.09
N THR A 723 20.19 25.58 -7.27
CA THR A 723 20.51 24.24 -6.78
C THR A 723 19.38 23.67 -5.94
N SER A 724 18.79 24.44 -5.04
CA SER A 724 17.67 24.03 -4.20
C SER A 724 16.44 23.66 -5.02
N ARG A 725 16.11 24.48 -6.04
CA ARG A 725 15.01 24.19 -6.97
C ARG A 725 15.27 22.92 -7.79
N HIS A 726 16.49 22.74 -8.30
CA HIS A 726 16.84 21.53 -9.01
C HIS A 726 16.68 20.28 -8.11
N LYS A 727 17.15 20.34 -6.87
CA LYS A 727 16.97 19.25 -5.92
C LYS A 727 15.49 18.97 -5.62
N SER A 728 14.67 20.02 -5.45
CA SER A 728 13.23 19.88 -5.27
C SER A 728 12.58 19.21 -6.48
N PHE A 729 12.98 19.60 -7.69
CA PHE A 729 12.50 18.97 -8.93
C PHE A 729 12.89 17.48 -9.02
N VAL A 730 14.15 17.14 -8.70
CA VAL A 730 14.58 15.73 -8.68
C VAL A 730 13.74 14.89 -7.71
N ARG A 731 13.42 15.41 -6.52
CA ARG A 731 12.55 14.74 -5.55
C ARG A 731 11.13 14.58 -6.07
N HIS A 732 10.58 15.65 -6.68
CA HIS A 732 9.27 15.58 -7.32
C HIS A 732 9.23 14.50 -8.40
N GLN A 733 10.23 14.45 -9.29
CA GLN A 733 10.31 13.43 -10.33
C GLN A 733 10.47 12.00 -9.76
N TYR A 734 11.10 11.86 -8.60
CA TYR A 734 11.16 10.58 -7.92
C TYR A 734 9.77 10.08 -7.53
N PHE A 735 8.89 10.94 -7.01
CA PHE A 735 7.56 10.55 -6.58
C PHE A 735 6.52 10.52 -7.70
N GLU A 736 6.54 11.50 -8.59
CA GLU A 736 5.48 11.73 -9.58
C GLU A 736 5.94 11.57 -11.04
N GLY A 737 7.22 11.33 -11.30
CA GLY A 737 7.76 11.16 -12.63
C GLY A 737 7.69 9.70 -13.13
N ALA A 738 7.60 9.51 -14.45
CA ALA A 738 7.64 8.20 -15.12
C ALA A 738 9.09 7.68 -15.19
N ILE A 739 9.65 7.29 -14.03
CA ILE A 739 11.05 6.86 -13.92
C ILE A 739 11.18 5.54 -13.21
N ASP A 740 12.29 4.82 -13.43
CA ASP A 740 12.68 3.69 -12.59
C ASP A 740 13.19 4.22 -11.24
N PHE A 741 12.28 4.42 -10.30
CA PHE A 741 12.56 5.04 -9.00
C PHE A 741 13.50 4.19 -8.14
N LYS A 742 13.49 2.87 -8.30
CA LYS A 742 14.36 1.96 -7.51
C LYS A 742 15.85 2.21 -7.77
N LYS A 743 16.21 2.71 -8.95
CA LYS A 743 17.60 3.05 -9.31
C LYS A 743 18.05 4.42 -8.82
N ARG A 744 17.16 5.21 -8.25
CA ARG A 744 17.44 6.60 -7.86
C ARG A 744 17.97 6.77 -6.43
N LEU A 745 18.08 5.72 -5.66
CA LEU A 745 18.61 5.81 -4.32
C LEU A 745 20.15 5.93 -4.30
N PRO A 746 20.72 6.50 -3.25
CA PRO A 746 22.17 6.53 -3.03
C PRO A 746 22.75 5.14 -2.73
N TYR A 747 21.95 4.08 -2.87
CA TYR A 747 22.32 2.67 -2.64
C TYR A 747 22.21 1.89 -3.94
N ARG A 748 23.36 1.61 -4.53
CA ARG A 748 23.44 0.94 -5.84
C ARG A 748 22.87 -0.48 -5.82
N TYR A 749 23.04 -1.18 -4.72
CA TYR A 749 22.66 -2.59 -4.59
C TYR A 749 21.37 -2.82 -3.80
N ALA A 750 20.63 -1.78 -3.42
CA ALA A 750 19.40 -1.92 -2.64
C ALA A 750 18.36 -2.85 -3.30
N SER A 751 18.12 -2.72 -4.61
CA SER A 751 17.20 -3.62 -5.32
C SER A 751 17.71 -5.06 -5.44
N ALA A 752 19.03 -5.24 -5.54
CA ALA A 752 19.63 -6.57 -5.53
C ALA A 752 19.53 -7.21 -4.14
N PHE A 753 19.73 -6.41 -3.09
CA PHE A 753 19.57 -6.85 -1.70
C PHE A 753 18.12 -7.25 -1.39
N GLU A 754 17.12 -6.43 -1.77
CA GLU A 754 15.70 -6.80 -1.66
C GLU A 754 15.40 -8.14 -2.35
N LYS A 755 15.97 -8.36 -3.54
CA LYS A 755 15.82 -9.64 -4.24
C LYS A 755 16.41 -10.79 -3.42
N GLN A 756 17.59 -10.62 -2.82
CA GLN A 756 18.22 -11.65 -1.99
C GLN A 756 17.39 -12.02 -0.75
N LEU A 757 16.76 -11.03 -0.10
CA LEU A 757 15.88 -11.27 1.05
C LEU A 757 14.62 -12.08 0.71
N ARG A 758 14.26 -12.17 -0.58
CA ARG A 758 13.10 -12.92 -1.08
C ARG A 758 13.47 -14.23 -1.76
N LEU A 759 14.78 -14.56 -1.82
CA LEU A 759 15.23 -15.78 -2.47
C LEU A 759 14.83 -17.02 -1.67
N GLU A 760 14.29 -17.99 -2.40
CA GLU A 760 13.99 -19.34 -1.91
C GLU A 760 14.83 -20.41 -2.63
N ASP A 761 15.47 -20.05 -3.76
CA ASP A 761 16.30 -20.98 -4.52
C ASP A 761 17.63 -21.22 -3.80
N PRO A 762 17.92 -22.47 -3.34
CA PRO A 762 19.16 -22.80 -2.65
C PRO A 762 20.42 -22.55 -3.50
N LYS A 763 20.33 -22.61 -4.84
CA LYS A 763 21.46 -22.36 -5.72
C LYS A 763 21.84 -20.88 -5.77
N GLU A 764 20.85 -19.98 -5.82
CA GLU A 764 21.12 -18.53 -5.80
C GLU A 764 21.64 -18.09 -4.42
N LEU A 765 21.13 -18.69 -3.32
CA LEU A 765 21.67 -18.46 -1.98
C LEU A 765 23.12 -18.96 -1.84
N ALA A 766 23.44 -20.14 -2.36
CA ALA A 766 24.81 -20.66 -2.35
C ALA A 766 25.76 -19.77 -3.16
N GLN A 767 25.33 -19.23 -4.30
CA GLN A 767 26.15 -18.29 -5.08
C GLN A 767 26.34 -16.97 -4.31
N THR A 768 25.31 -16.46 -3.67
CA THR A 768 25.40 -15.23 -2.83
C THR A 768 26.35 -15.47 -1.65
N MET A 769 26.27 -16.62 -1.00
CA MET A 769 27.19 -17.01 0.07
C MET A 769 28.65 -17.03 -0.41
N GLN A 770 28.91 -17.61 -1.60
CA GLN A 770 30.22 -17.62 -2.21
C GLN A 770 30.74 -16.19 -2.50
N ASP A 771 29.89 -15.31 -3.04
CA ASP A 771 30.24 -13.92 -3.32
C ASP A 771 30.61 -13.14 -2.03
N LEU A 772 29.80 -13.32 -0.97
CA LEU A 772 30.05 -12.69 0.32
C LEU A 772 31.36 -13.19 0.94
N ALA A 773 31.59 -14.51 0.95
CA ALA A 773 32.82 -15.12 1.49
C ALA A 773 34.05 -14.64 0.70
N SER A 774 33.95 -14.54 -0.62
CA SER A 774 35.01 -14.01 -1.48
C SER A 774 35.33 -12.55 -1.16
N ALA A 775 34.29 -11.73 -0.93
CA ALA A 775 34.44 -10.32 -0.55
C ALA A 775 35.08 -10.17 0.83
N ILE A 776 34.66 -10.98 1.81
CA ILE A 776 35.26 -11.00 3.15
C ILE A 776 36.75 -11.40 3.04
N SER A 777 37.07 -12.44 2.27
CA SER A 777 38.46 -12.87 2.02
C SER A 777 39.30 -11.77 1.35
N ALA A 778 38.71 -11.05 0.39
CA ALA A 778 39.38 -9.92 -0.27
C ALA A 778 39.64 -8.75 0.71
N SER A 779 38.72 -8.51 1.66
CA SER A 779 38.94 -7.52 2.73
C SER A 779 40.12 -7.86 3.64
N GLU A 780 40.49 -9.13 3.72
CA GLU A 780 41.68 -9.65 4.42
C GLU A 780 42.96 -9.65 3.55
N GLY A 781 42.83 -9.16 2.33
CA GLY A 781 43.95 -9.05 1.40
C GLY A 781 44.15 -10.28 0.49
N CYS A 782 43.20 -11.20 0.41
CA CYS A 782 43.22 -12.35 -0.50
C CYS A 782 42.08 -12.27 -1.51
N SER A 783 42.37 -11.77 -2.70
CA SER A 783 41.41 -11.61 -3.81
C SER A 783 41.53 -12.67 -4.90
N ASN A 784 42.27 -13.76 -4.66
CA ASN A 784 42.43 -14.81 -5.66
C ASN A 784 41.22 -15.75 -5.70
N GLU A 785 40.45 -15.69 -6.80
CA GLU A 785 39.22 -16.47 -7.00
C GLU A 785 39.43 -18.00 -6.91
N LEU A 786 40.58 -18.50 -7.33
CA LEU A 786 40.87 -19.95 -7.25
C LEU A 786 41.05 -20.45 -5.80
N LEU A 787 41.47 -19.56 -4.91
CA LEU A 787 41.63 -19.87 -3.48
C LEU A 787 40.33 -19.68 -2.67
N THR A 788 39.53 -18.72 -3.06
CA THR A 788 38.27 -18.40 -2.36
C THR A 788 37.08 -19.21 -2.83
N LYS A 789 37.19 -19.94 -3.96
CA LYS A 789 36.09 -20.77 -4.45
C LYS A 789 35.82 -21.94 -3.49
N GLY A 790 34.62 -21.92 -2.87
CA GLY A 790 34.19 -22.89 -1.86
C GLY A 790 34.84 -22.68 -0.47
N TYR A 791 35.54 -21.57 -0.25
CA TYR A 791 36.23 -21.29 1.01
C TYR A 791 36.16 -19.82 1.47
N LEU A 792 36.18 -19.63 2.77
CA LEU A 792 36.39 -18.36 3.44
C LEU A 792 37.81 -18.29 3.98
N LEU A 793 38.54 -17.22 3.66
CA LEU A 793 39.91 -16.99 4.14
C LEU A 793 39.98 -15.80 5.08
N LEU A 794 40.63 -16.01 6.24
CA LEU A 794 40.85 -14.95 7.23
C LEU A 794 42.39 -14.82 7.52
N ALA A 795 42.90 -13.60 7.53
CA ALA A 795 44.30 -13.35 7.86
C ALA A 795 44.62 -13.77 9.29
N SER A 796 45.69 -14.53 9.50
CA SER A 796 46.08 -15.04 10.84
C SER A 796 46.99 -14.10 11.63
N SER A 797 47.35 -12.92 11.11
CA SER A 797 48.28 -12.01 11.71
C SER A 797 47.82 -10.56 11.62
N ASN A 798 47.86 -9.88 12.76
CA ASN A 798 47.61 -8.44 12.86
C ASN A 798 48.92 -7.61 12.80
N VAL A 799 50.03 -8.17 12.35
CA VAL A 799 51.30 -7.46 12.22
C VAL A 799 51.26 -6.57 10.98
N ALA A 800 51.65 -5.31 11.14
CA ALA A 800 51.46 -4.28 10.12
C ALA A 800 52.29 -4.50 8.85
N ASP A 801 53.37 -5.28 8.89
CA ASP A 801 54.20 -5.58 7.72
C ASP A 801 54.86 -6.96 7.85
N PRO A 802 54.12 -8.05 7.70
CA PRO A 802 54.66 -9.38 7.83
C PRO A 802 55.51 -9.75 6.60
N ILE A 803 56.71 -10.37 6.84
CA ILE A 803 57.55 -10.96 5.81
C ILE A 803 56.81 -12.05 5.03
N SER A 804 55.83 -12.69 5.66
CA SER A 804 54.91 -13.65 5.05
C SER A 804 53.53 -13.48 5.61
N LYS A 805 52.53 -13.56 4.77
CA LYS A 805 51.12 -13.57 5.14
C LYS A 805 50.62 -15.00 5.30
N SER A 806 49.78 -15.21 6.29
CA SER A 806 49.13 -16.49 6.53
C SER A 806 47.63 -16.29 6.63
N TYR A 807 46.85 -17.23 6.05
CA TYR A 807 45.41 -17.22 6.03
C TYR A 807 44.89 -18.55 6.57
N ARG A 808 43.95 -18.49 7.50
CA ARG A 808 43.12 -19.64 7.90
C ARG A 808 42.06 -19.88 6.85
N ARG A 809 41.85 -21.12 6.50
CA ARG A 809 40.93 -21.53 5.44
C ARG A 809 39.79 -22.35 6.03
N PHE A 810 38.53 -21.88 5.84
CA PHE A 810 37.32 -22.53 6.28
C PHE A 810 36.49 -22.96 5.08
N SER A 811 35.97 -24.20 5.07
CA SER A 811 35.10 -24.67 4.01
C SER A 811 33.74 -23.96 4.08
N LEU A 812 33.19 -23.53 2.94
CA LEU A 812 31.83 -22.98 2.89
C LEU A 812 30.75 -24.01 3.21
N ASP A 813 31.08 -25.30 3.16
CA ASP A 813 30.17 -26.37 3.60
C ASP A 813 29.88 -26.33 5.10
N GLU A 814 30.75 -25.69 5.88
CA GLU A 814 30.56 -25.46 7.33
C GLU A 814 29.59 -24.31 7.63
N PHE A 815 29.19 -23.54 6.61
CA PHE A 815 28.34 -22.35 6.75
C PHE A 815 27.00 -22.52 6.04
N GLU A 816 26.08 -21.71 6.45
CA GLU A 816 24.79 -21.52 5.77
C GLU A 816 24.48 -20.02 5.63
N LEU A 817 23.79 -19.68 4.55
CA LEU A 817 23.21 -18.36 4.35
C LEU A 817 21.70 -18.52 4.32
N TYR A 818 21.02 -17.81 5.17
CA TYR A 818 19.55 -17.85 5.21
C TYR A 818 18.97 -16.46 5.51
N VAL A 819 17.68 -16.34 5.28
CA VAL A 819 16.88 -15.18 5.62
C VAL A 819 16.05 -15.54 6.84
N ASN A 820 16.02 -14.70 7.85
CA ASN A 820 15.23 -14.96 9.05
C ASN A 820 13.73 -14.84 8.69
N LYS A 821 13.07 -16.00 8.48
CA LYS A 821 11.63 -16.12 8.25
C LYS A 821 11.05 -16.99 9.37
N THR A 822 10.34 -16.39 10.28
CA THR A 822 9.64 -17.09 11.35
C THR A 822 8.18 -17.28 10.95
N GLU A 823 7.77 -18.48 10.56
CA GLU A 823 6.36 -18.81 10.25
C GLU A 823 5.43 -18.50 11.43
N HIS A 824 5.90 -18.72 12.66
CA HIS A 824 5.10 -18.50 13.87
C HIS A 824 4.80 -17.00 14.09
N LEU A 825 5.77 -16.11 13.80
CA LEU A 825 5.58 -14.66 13.94
C LEU A 825 4.78 -14.07 12.79
N THR A 826 4.94 -14.58 11.58
CA THR A 826 4.24 -14.07 10.39
C THR A 826 2.72 -14.26 10.47
N LYS A 827 2.23 -15.14 11.34
CA LYS A 827 0.78 -15.35 11.53
C LYS A 827 0.10 -14.11 12.12
N TYR A 828 0.70 -13.49 13.14
CA TYR A 828 0.01 -12.45 13.95
C TYR A 828 0.57 -11.04 13.77
N ILE A 829 1.78 -10.89 13.20
CA ILE A 829 2.40 -9.58 12.97
C ILE A 829 2.80 -9.42 11.50
N GLU A 830 2.86 -8.20 11.04
CA GLU A 830 3.42 -7.82 9.77
C GLU A 830 4.94 -7.95 9.84
N TYR A 831 5.49 -9.03 9.28
CA TYR A 831 6.91 -9.33 9.33
C TYR A 831 7.53 -9.32 7.93
N GLU A 832 8.69 -8.71 7.81
CA GLU A 832 9.53 -8.71 6.61
C GLU A 832 11.00 -8.79 7.07
N SER A 833 11.74 -9.72 6.51
CA SER A 833 13.18 -9.82 6.82
C SER A 833 13.93 -8.60 6.27
N ASP A 834 14.86 -8.09 7.04
CA ASP A 834 15.65 -6.89 6.76
C ASP A 834 17.14 -7.17 6.56
N SER A 835 17.58 -8.41 6.81
CA SER A 835 18.98 -8.81 6.78
C SER A 835 19.16 -10.26 6.31
N LEU A 836 20.35 -10.58 5.81
CA LEU A 836 20.81 -11.94 5.55
C LEU A 836 21.67 -12.42 6.72
N ILE A 837 21.53 -13.67 7.11
CA ILE A 837 22.32 -14.28 8.17
C ILE A 837 23.32 -15.25 7.58
N PHE A 838 24.60 -14.95 7.70
CA PHE A 838 25.70 -15.85 7.34
C PHE A 838 26.24 -16.50 8.61
N ARG A 839 26.01 -17.78 8.83
CA ARG A 839 26.18 -18.48 10.08
C ARG A 839 26.94 -19.80 9.93
N HIS A 840 27.76 -20.17 10.94
CA HIS A 840 28.38 -21.49 11.03
C HIS A 840 27.34 -22.54 11.48
N LYS A 841 27.25 -23.68 10.77
CA LYS A 841 26.23 -24.71 11.00
C LYS A 841 26.28 -25.35 12.38
N GLU A 842 27.49 -25.66 12.88
CA GLU A 842 27.67 -26.32 14.18
C GLU A 842 27.65 -25.33 15.34
N ASP A 843 28.15 -24.12 15.15
CA ASP A 843 28.25 -23.11 16.21
C ASP A 843 27.44 -21.86 15.85
N LYS A 844 26.19 -21.87 16.27
CA LYS A 844 25.22 -20.82 15.95
C LYS A 844 25.57 -19.44 16.50
N PHE A 845 26.50 -19.36 17.47
CA PHE A 845 27.01 -18.06 17.96
C PHE A 845 27.91 -17.36 16.94
N ILE A 846 28.51 -18.13 16.03
CA ILE A 846 29.36 -17.58 14.99
C ILE A 846 28.45 -17.22 13.79
N GLN A 847 27.89 -16.02 13.85
CA GLN A 847 27.05 -15.50 12.80
C GLN A 847 27.41 -14.05 12.45
N LEU A 848 27.15 -13.68 11.21
CA LEU A 848 27.26 -12.35 10.65
C LEU A 848 25.91 -11.91 10.10
N THR A 849 25.33 -10.89 10.71
CA THR A 849 24.17 -10.22 10.16
C THR A 849 24.62 -9.27 9.06
N VAL A 850 24.11 -9.48 7.85
CA VAL A 850 24.45 -8.71 6.67
C VAL A 850 23.30 -7.75 6.34
N SER A 851 23.43 -6.52 6.83
CA SER A 851 22.55 -5.40 6.48
C SER A 851 22.87 -4.84 5.09
N LEU A 852 22.04 -3.95 4.55
CA LEU A 852 22.28 -3.33 3.25
C LEU A 852 23.63 -2.59 3.17
N ASP A 853 24.04 -1.88 4.23
CA ASP A 853 25.32 -1.15 4.26
C ASP A 853 26.52 -2.12 4.14
N LEU A 854 26.46 -3.23 4.87
CA LEU A 854 27.52 -4.24 4.82
C LEU A 854 27.49 -4.98 3.45
N TYR A 855 26.30 -5.32 2.96
CA TYR A 855 26.14 -5.94 1.65
C TYR A 855 26.72 -5.09 0.52
N GLU A 856 26.42 -3.78 0.50
CA GLU A 856 26.97 -2.85 -0.48
C GLU A 856 28.50 -2.79 -0.40
N MET A 857 29.05 -2.66 0.79
CA MET A 857 30.50 -2.64 1.00
C MET A 857 31.14 -3.93 0.47
N LEU A 858 30.59 -5.09 0.81
CA LEU A 858 31.09 -6.38 0.32
C LEU A 858 30.97 -6.53 -1.21
N LYS A 859 29.90 -6.02 -1.82
CA LYS A 859 29.77 -5.98 -3.29
C LYS A 859 30.78 -5.05 -3.95
N TYR A 860 31.09 -3.90 -3.35
CA TYR A 860 32.15 -3.01 -3.84
C TYR A 860 33.54 -3.67 -3.71
N ILE A 861 33.83 -4.36 -2.60
CA ILE A 861 35.08 -5.12 -2.42
C ILE A 861 35.19 -6.23 -3.46
N HIS A 862 34.11 -6.97 -3.67
CA HIS A 862 34.08 -8.01 -4.72
C HIS A 862 34.32 -7.43 -6.13
N ALA A 863 33.85 -6.21 -6.39
CA ALA A 863 34.10 -5.48 -7.63
C ALA A 863 35.51 -4.82 -7.70
N GLY A 864 36.38 -5.06 -6.73
CA GLY A 864 37.79 -4.59 -6.73
C GLY A 864 38.04 -3.30 -5.94
N PHE A 865 37.05 -2.80 -5.19
CA PHE A 865 37.26 -1.67 -4.29
C PHE A 865 38.06 -2.10 -3.07
N SER A 866 39.08 -1.32 -2.67
CA SER A 866 39.89 -1.57 -1.48
C SER A 866 39.59 -0.51 -0.41
N PRO A 867 38.73 -0.81 0.55
CA PRO A 867 38.43 0.11 1.64
C PRO A 867 39.64 0.26 2.57
N SER A 868 39.74 1.38 3.27
CA SER A 868 40.75 1.53 4.34
C SER A 868 40.45 0.60 5.53
N VAL A 869 41.48 0.20 6.26
CA VAL A 869 41.28 -0.63 7.45
C VAL A 869 40.42 0.09 8.49
N ASN A 870 40.50 1.41 8.58
CA ASN A 870 39.68 2.20 9.49
C ASN A 870 38.22 2.23 9.08
N ASP A 871 37.91 2.24 7.77
CA ASP A 871 36.52 2.17 7.27
C ASP A 871 35.87 0.83 7.65
N LEU A 872 36.62 -0.28 7.53
CA LEU A 872 36.12 -1.61 7.90
C LEU A 872 35.99 -1.79 9.42
N ARG A 873 36.99 -1.37 10.21
CA ARG A 873 36.99 -1.59 11.67
C ARG A 873 36.07 -0.63 12.43
N GLY A 874 35.94 0.60 11.98
CA GLY A 874 35.11 1.60 12.66
C GLY A 874 33.63 1.54 12.29
N ARG A 875 33.28 1.06 11.07
CA ARG A 875 31.93 1.11 10.54
C ARG A 875 31.20 -0.23 10.58
N PHE A 876 31.92 -1.34 10.54
CA PHE A 876 31.34 -2.70 10.49
C PHE A 876 31.89 -3.56 11.64
N ILE A 877 31.52 -3.20 12.86
CA ILE A 877 31.91 -3.89 14.09
C ILE A 877 31.48 -5.36 14.07
N GLU A 878 30.29 -5.66 13.53
CA GLU A 878 29.75 -7.02 13.44
C GLU A 878 30.62 -7.93 12.57
N LEU A 879 31.12 -7.43 11.45
CA LEU A 879 32.08 -8.18 10.64
C LEU A 879 33.37 -8.48 11.41
N GLN A 880 33.84 -7.55 12.24
CA GLN A 880 35.06 -7.76 13.07
C GLN A 880 34.77 -8.77 14.19
N ILE A 881 33.61 -8.71 14.84
CA ILE A 881 33.20 -9.69 15.86
C ILE A 881 33.11 -11.09 15.21
N PHE A 882 32.45 -11.22 14.06
CA PHE A 882 32.38 -12.49 13.34
C PHE A 882 33.77 -13.06 13.03
N LYS A 883 34.70 -12.24 12.54
CA LYS A 883 36.09 -12.65 12.28
C LYS A 883 36.79 -13.11 13.56
N ASN A 884 36.67 -12.37 14.66
CA ASN A 884 37.29 -12.71 15.93
C ASN A 884 36.75 -14.04 16.50
N LEU A 885 35.43 -14.29 16.36
CA LEU A 885 34.83 -15.55 16.79
C LEU A 885 35.32 -16.74 15.96
N LEU A 886 35.47 -16.57 14.63
CA LEU A 886 36.08 -17.56 13.78
C LEU A 886 37.57 -17.79 14.08
N GLU A 887 38.31 -16.76 14.49
CA GLU A 887 39.70 -16.90 14.90
C GLU A 887 39.88 -17.82 16.13
N ALA A 888 38.89 -17.89 16.99
CA ALA A 888 38.91 -18.77 18.17
C ALA A 888 38.59 -20.24 17.83
N LYS A 889 38.08 -20.53 16.63
CA LYS A 889 37.79 -21.91 16.18
C LYS A 889 39.06 -22.66 15.76
N THR A 890 39.02 -23.98 15.94
CA THR A 890 40.03 -24.88 15.36
C THR A 890 39.91 -24.90 13.85
N TYR A 891 41.02 -24.86 13.15
CA TYR A 891 41.09 -24.88 11.70
C TYR A 891 41.98 -26.04 11.22
N SER A 892 41.62 -26.60 10.06
CA SER A 892 42.31 -27.78 9.49
C SER A 892 43.42 -27.38 8.52
N GLU A 893 43.44 -26.16 8.02
CA GLU A 893 44.34 -25.72 6.97
C GLU A 893 44.75 -24.26 7.12
N ILE A 894 46.07 -24.00 6.89
CA ILE A 894 46.61 -22.64 6.79
C ILE A 894 47.25 -22.48 5.41
N LEU A 895 46.98 -21.36 4.75
CA LEU A 895 47.69 -20.94 3.54
C LEU A 895 48.78 -19.91 3.91
N VAL A 896 50.00 -20.14 3.46
CA VAL A 896 51.11 -19.21 3.66
C VAL A 896 51.61 -18.67 2.33
N THR A 897 51.89 -17.35 2.27
CA THR A 897 52.37 -16.69 1.04
C THR A 897 53.34 -15.55 1.39
N LYS A 898 54.34 -15.31 0.54
CA LYS A 898 55.23 -14.15 0.64
C LYS A 898 54.83 -12.99 -0.28
N ASN A 899 54.12 -13.25 -1.33
CA ASN A 899 53.85 -12.25 -2.39
C ASN A 899 52.43 -12.29 -2.96
N ASN A 900 51.50 -12.97 -2.34
CA ASN A 900 50.11 -13.17 -2.80
C ASN A 900 49.99 -13.80 -4.21
N ARG A 901 51.07 -14.42 -4.71
CA ARG A 901 51.08 -15.11 -6.04
C ARG A 901 51.34 -16.60 -5.92
N LYS A 902 52.14 -17.03 -4.94
CA LYS A 902 52.42 -18.42 -4.67
C LYS A 902 51.99 -18.73 -3.25
N PHE A 903 51.17 -19.72 -3.09
CA PHE A 903 50.62 -20.16 -1.82
C PHE A 903 51.13 -21.57 -1.47
N THR A 904 51.32 -21.82 -0.22
CA THR A 904 51.62 -23.13 0.33
C THR A 904 50.57 -23.50 1.32
N ALA A 905 49.87 -24.61 1.12
CA ALA A 905 48.90 -25.12 2.09
C ALA A 905 49.62 -25.96 3.14
N ILE A 906 49.32 -25.72 4.40
CA ILE A 906 49.76 -26.50 5.55
C ILE A 906 48.52 -27.08 6.21
N ARG A 907 48.37 -28.40 6.23
CA ARG A 907 47.19 -29.07 6.80
C ARG A 907 47.61 -30.31 7.60
N LEU A 908 46.72 -30.78 8.45
CA LEU A 908 46.84 -32.06 9.11
C LEU A 908 46.10 -33.14 8.28
N ASP A 909 46.78 -34.27 8.03
CA ASP A 909 46.15 -35.44 7.46
C ASP A 909 45.28 -36.18 8.52
N SER A 910 44.58 -37.25 8.05
CA SER A 910 43.77 -38.10 8.92
C SER A 910 44.52 -38.78 10.06
N GLN A 911 45.83 -38.85 9.95
CA GLN A 911 46.75 -39.42 10.96
C GLN A 911 47.44 -38.35 11.82
N LYS A 912 47.02 -37.08 11.69
CA LYS A 912 47.59 -35.91 12.37
C LYS A 912 49.04 -35.56 12.01
N HIS A 913 49.51 -36.04 10.82
CA HIS A 913 50.79 -35.57 10.28
C HIS A 913 50.64 -34.25 9.53
N ILE A 914 51.62 -33.40 9.61
CA ILE A 914 51.66 -32.13 8.87
C ILE A 914 51.97 -32.40 7.41
N VAL A 915 51.05 -32.02 6.52
CA VAL A 915 51.24 -32.08 5.07
C VAL A 915 51.45 -30.66 4.56
N ILE A 916 52.51 -30.46 3.79
CA ILE A 916 52.90 -29.20 3.17
C ILE A 916 52.80 -29.34 1.65
N GLU A 917 51.86 -28.63 1.01
CA GLU A 917 51.61 -28.71 -0.43
C GLU A 917 51.70 -27.34 -1.09
N PRO A 918 52.51 -27.16 -2.15
CA PRO A 918 52.44 -25.92 -2.93
C PRO A 918 51.15 -25.86 -3.73
N LEU A 919 50.39 -24.78 -3.63
CA LEU A 919 49.22 -24.52 -4.47
C LEU A 919 49.66 -23.75 -5.71
N ASN A 920 49.52 -24.35 -6.86
CA ASN A 920 49.69 -23.66 -8.14
C ASN A 920 48.42 -22.88 -8.47
N VAL A 921 48.44 -21.58 -8.24
CA VAL A 921 47.32 -20.65 -8.41
C VAL A 921 47.59 -19.72 -9.58
#